data_8b89e76f90e64860aae538abe456cf0a
#
_entry.id   8b89e76f90e64860aae538abe456cf0a
#
_cell.length_a   1.000
_cell.length_b   1.000
_cell.length_c   1.000
_cell.angle_alpha   90.00
_cell.angle_beta   90.00
_cell.angle_gamma   90.00
#
_symmetry.space_group_name_H-M   'P 1'
#
loop_
_entity.id
_entity.type
_entity.pdbx_description
1 polymer ?
#
loop_
_entity_poly.entity_id
_entity_poly.type
_entity_poly.pdbx_seq_one_letter_code
_entity_poly.pdbx_strand_id
1 'polypeptide(L)'
;MEQYNVTGMSCAACSTRVEKAVSKVPGVSSCSVSLLTNSMGVEGTASPSEIIAAVEAAGYGASLKGAAGEKISMSAAEEALEDHETPVLKRRLIASVGFLLVLMYFSMGHMMWGWPLPKWFDGNHVAMGLVQLLLAGIIMVINQKFFINGFKSLWHRSPNMDTLVALGSMASFLWSVYALFAMTRAQVDGDSAAVMNYMMDFYFESAAMILTLITVGKMLEARSKGKTTDALKSLMKLAPKTAVVVRNGQELTVPIEQVQKGETFAVRPGENIPVDGVILEGTTAVNESALTGESIPVDKEAGDMVSAATVNQSGFIKCEATRVGEDTTLSQIIKMVSDAAATKAPIAKIADRVSGVFVPAVITIAVITTIIWLLTGHPFGYALARGISVLVISCPCALGLATPVAIMVGNGMGAKNGILFKTAVSLEEAGKVQIVALDKTGTITSGQPEVTDILPAEGVTETELLTLACALEKKSEHPLAKAVLKKAEEEKLVAGEVTGFQALPGNGLSAVLGSDKLTGGSMKFISSQTKVSADLDKRAKQLAEQGKTPLLFTRNGKLLGIIAVADVIKEDSPRAVKELQNMGICVVMLTGDNERTARAIGTQAGVDDVIAGVLPDGKESVIRSLKEQGKVAMVGDGINDAPALTRADIGIAIGAGTDIAIDAADVVLMKSQLSDVPAAVRLSRATLRNIHENLFWAFFYNVIGIPLAAGVWIPIFGWTLNPMFGAAAMSLSSFCVVTNALRLNLFKIHNTARDKAIKNPVTLNITHDENKKEEKENKTMVKVTVNVEGMMCGHCEAHVNKAIQAAFGAEDVVSSHENGTTVFTVPEKVDEAKVEEVIKEAGYEFEGITQE
;
A
#
# COMPACT_ATOMS: atom_id res chain seq x y z
N MET A 1 9.16 3.86 -11.23
CA MET A 1 9.89 2.60 -10.89
C MET A 1 9.92 1.70 -12.12
N GLU A 2 11.10 1.36 -12.65
CA GLU A 2 11.24 0.39 -13.74
C GLU A 2 11.13 -1.04 -13.21
N GLN A 3 10.45 -1.92 -13.95
CA GLN A 3 10.29 -3.32 -13.57
C GLN A 3 11.11 -4.24 -14.47
N TYR A 4 11.72 -5.26 -13.85
CA TYR A 4 12.50 -6.30 -14.52
C TYR A 4 12.00 -7.68 -14.11
N ASN A 5 11.99 -8.63 -15.04
CA ASN A 5 11.84 -10.05 -14.74
C ASN A 5 13.19 -10.60 -14.32
N VAL A 6 13.27 -11.33 -13.20
CA VAL A 6 14.51 -11.93 -12.71
C VAL A 6 14.34 -13.45 -12.63
N THR A 7 15.24 -14.18 -13.29
CA THR A 7 15.18 -15.65 -13.34
C THR A 7 16.30 -16.29 -12.54
N GLY A 8 16.06 -17.52 -12.05
CA GLY A 8 17.05 -18.30 -11.30
C GLY A 8 17.05 -18.08 -9.79
N MET A 9 16.16 -17.26 -9.25
CA MET A 9 16.00 -17.10 -7.81
C MET A 9 15.21 -18.27 -7.22
N SER A 10 15.70 -18.83 -6.10
CA SER A 10 15.04 -19.97 -5.43
C SER A 10 14.70 -19.71 -3.96
N CYS A 11 15.23 -18.65 -3.36
CA CYS A 11 15.03 -18.32 -1.94
C CYS A 11 15.34 -16.85 -1.63
N ALA A 12 15.00 -16.40 -0.41
CA ALA A 12 15.22 -15.04 0.08
C ALA A 12 16.69 -14.58 -0.01
N ALA A 13 17.67 -15.48 0.22
CA ALA A 13 19.07 -15.13 0.07
C ALA A 13 19.44 -14.76 -1.37
N CYS A 14 18.78 -15.38 -2.37
CA CYS A 14 18.96 -15.04 -3.78
C CYS A 14 18.46 -13.63 -4.08
N SER A 15 17.24 -13.28 -3.60
CA SER A 15 16.67 -11.94 -3.81
C SER A 15 17.52 -10.86 -3.15
N THR A 16 17.99 -11.08 -1.93
CA THR A 16 18.89 -10.14 -1.22
C THR A 16 20.22 -9.93 -1.98
N ARG A 17 20.73 -10.97 -2.63
CA ARG A 17 21.96 -10.86 -3.41
C ARG A 17 21.77 -10.01 -4.67
N VAL A 18 20.70 -10.25 -5.42
CA VAL A 18 20.34 -9.44 -6.58
C VAL A 18 20.18 -7.98 -6.17
N GLU A 19 19.42 -7.73 -5.11
CA GLU A 19 19.18 -6.41 -4.55
C GLU A 19 20.48 -5.68 -4.18
N LYS A 20 21.41 -6.37 -3.50
CA LYS A 20 22.74 -5.81 -3.18
C LYS A 20 23.62 -5.56 -4.39
N ALA A 21 23.51 -6.36 -5.44
CA ALA A 21 24.28 -6.17 -6.66
C ALA A 21 23.80 -4.95 -7.43
N VAL A 22 22.48 -4.82 -7.60
CA VAL A 22 21.85 -3.70 -8.33
C VAL A 22 21.94 -2.40 -7.55
N SER A 23 21.81 -2.42 -6.21
CA SER A 23 21.96 -1.20 -5.38
C SER A 23 23.38 -0.62 -5.38
N LYS A 24 24.35 -1.31 -5.93
CA LYS A 24 25.73 -0.80 -6.12
C LYS A 24 25.94 -0.12 -7.47
N VAL A 25 25.00 -0.24 -8.37
CA VAL A 25 25.10 0.39 -9.71
C VAL A 25 24.94 1.90 -9.54
N PRO A 26 25.86 2.72 -10.07
CA PRO A 26 25.74 4.17 -10.01
C PRO A 26 24.43 4.63 -10.64
N GLY A 27 23.71 5.53 -9.96
CA GLY A 27 22.43 6.06 -10.44
C GLY A 27 21.21 5.27 -9.96
N VAL A 28 21.36 4.14 -9.24
CA VAL A 28 20.25 3.44 -8.58
C VAL A 28 19.98 4.06 -7.22
N SER A 29 18.79 4.62 -7.03
CA SER A 29 18.31 5.19 -5.75
C SER A 29 17.65 4.15 -4.86
N SER A 30 16.84 3.27 -5.43
CA SER A 30 16.23 2.15 -4.72
C SER A 30 16.14 0.90 -5.59
N CYS A 31 16.23 -0.27 -4.97
CA CYS A 31 16.03 -1.56 -5.62
C CYS A 31 15.27 -2.49 -4.68
N SER A 32 14.22 -3.10 -5.19
CA SER A 32 13.42 -4.09 -4.46
C SER A 32 13.20 -5.32 -5.33
N VAL A 33 13.50 -6.51 -4.79
CA VAL A 33 13.41 -7.78 -5.52
C VAL A 33 12.37 -8.69 -4.89
N SER A 34 11.34 -9.04 -5.64
CA SER A 34 10.26 -9.94 -5.22
C SER A 34 10.55 -11.38 -5.66
N LEU A 35 10.73 -12.26 -4.69
CA LEU A 35 10.86 -13.70 -4.95
C LEU A 35 9.53 -14.33 -5.39
N LEU A 36 8.41 -13.72 -5.02
CA LEU A 36 7.09 -14.25 -5.27
C LEU A 36 6.66 -14.08 -6.73
N THR A 37 6.93 -12.89 -7.28
CA THR A 37 6.61 -12.54 -8.67
C THR A 37 7.79 -12.72 -9.63
N ASN A 38 8.95 -13.16 -9.11
CA ASN A 38 10.21 -13.22 -9.86
C ASN A 38 10.53 -11.90 -10.58
N SER A 39 10.20 -10.77 -9.94
CA SER A 39 10.39 -9.44 -10.49
C SER A 39 11.27 -8.57 -9.59
N MET A 40 11.79 -7.51 -10.18
CA MET A 40 12.61 -6.51 -9.51
C MET A 40 12.12 -5.12 -9.94
N GLY A 41 11.87 -4.26 -8.96
CA GLY A 41 11.61 -2.83 -9.17
C GLY A 41 12.87 -2.02 -8.88
N VAL A 42 13.24 -1.14 -9.78
CA VAL A 42 14.41 -0.26 -9.65
C VAL A 42 13.99 1.19 -9.87
N GLU A 43 14.45 2.06 -8.99
CA GLU A 43 14.31 3.52 -9.13
C GLU A 43 15.70 4.14 -9.26
N GLY A 44 15.80 5.15 -10.12
CA GLY A 44 17.05 5.83 -10.35
C GLY A 44 17.22 6.25 -11.82
N THR A 45 18.44 6.65 -12.16
CA THR A 45 18.85 7.11 -13.50
C THR A 45 19.76 6.12 -14.22
N ALA A 46 20.04 4.95 -13.62
CA ALA A 46 20.90 3.93 -14.20
C ALA A 46 20.27 3.31 -15.47
N SER A 47 21.08 2.98 -16.46
CA SER A 47 20.57 2.39 -17.71
C SER A 47 20.12 0.93 -17.51
N PRO A 48 19.08 0.47 -18.23
CA PRO A 48 18.62 -0.92 -18.16
C PRO A 48 19.71 -1.95 -18.43
N SER A 49 20.64 -1.65 -19.31
CA SER A 49 21.78 -2.53 -19.64
C SER A 49 22.74 -2.72 -18.47
N GLU A 50 23.01 -1.67 -17.71
CA GLU A 50 23.88 -1.75 -16.51
C GLU A 50 23.21 -2.54 -15.38
N ILE A 51 21.88 -2.35 -15.21
CA ILE A 51 21.09 -3.09 -14.24
C ILE A 51 21.08 -4.59 -14.58
N ILE A 52 20.82 -4.95 -15.84
CA ILE A 52 20.83 -6.35 -16.32
C ILE A 52 22.22 -6.97 -16.12
N ALA A 53 23.28 -6.27 -16.51
CA ALA A 53 24.66 -6.74 -16.34
C ALA A 53 25.00 -7.00 -14.85
N ALA A 54 24.54 -6.16 -13.93
CA ALA A 54 24.74 -6.34 -12.50
C ALA A 54 24.04 -7.60 -11.97
N VAL A 55 22.83 -7.90 -12.46
CA VAL A 55 22.08 -9.10 -12.10
C VAL A 55 22.78 -10.36 -12.66
N GLU A 56 23.25 -10.31 -13.90
CA GLU A 56 24.01 -11.42 -14.54
C GLU A 56 25.33 -11.67 -13.82
N ALA A 57 26.07 -10.64 -13.45
CA ALA A 57 27.28 -10.74 -12.65
C ALA A 57 27.02 -11.36 -11.27
N ALA A 58 25.82 -11.16 -10.70
CA ALA A 58 25.37 -11.82 -9.48
C ALA A 58 24.98 -13.30 -9.71
N GLY A 59 24.93 -13.77 -10.96
CA GLY A 59 24.66 -15.17 -11.32
C GLY A 59 23.19 -15.49 -11.62
N TYR A 60 22.37 -14.49 -11.88
CA TYR A 60 20.94 -14.60 -12.20
C TYR A 60 20.67 -14.02 -13.57
N GLY A 61 19.52 -14.33 -14.17
CA GLY A 61 19.08 -13.70 -15.42
C GLY A 61 18.16 -12.52 -15.15
N ALA A 62 18.23 -11.47 -15.97
CA ALA A 62 17.30 -10.36 -15.92
C ALA A 62 16.88 -9.92 -17.32
N SER A 63 15.64 -9.42 -17.43
CA SER A 63 15.11 -8.78 -18.63
C SER A 63 14.19 -7.63 -18.23
N LEU A 64 14.22 -6.51 -18.97
CA LEU A 64 13.33 -5.37 -18.73
C LEU A 64 11.89 -5.79 -19.06
N LYS A 65 10.96 -5.50 -18.17
CA LYS A 65 9.53 -5.77 -18.39
C LYS A 65 8.97 -4.62 -19.23
N GLY A 66 8.54 -4.92 -20.47
CA GLY A 66 8.06 -3.90 -21.40
C GLY A 66 9.11 -3.34 -22.39
N ALA A 67 10.30 -3.94 -22.48
CA ALA A 67 11.30 -3.60 -23.48
C ALA A 67 10.92 -4.19 -24.83
N ALA A 68 10.56 -3.36 -25.74
CA ALA A 68 10.47 -3.47 -27.20
C ALA A 68 9.08 -3.10 -27.74
N GLY A 69 8.56 -1.89 -27.44
CA GLY A 69 7.45 -1.35 -28.24
C GLY A 69 6.14 -2.16 -28.28
N GLU A 70 6.10 -3.32 -27.67
CA GLU A 70 4.88 -4.09 -27.42
C GLU A 70 4.15 -3.45 -26.25
N LYS A 71 3.04 -2.77 -26.56
CA LYS A 71 2.01 -2.48 -25.57
C LYS A 71 1.78 -3.78 -24.81
N ILE A 72 1.99 -3.76 -23.49
CA ILE A 72 1.73 -4.92 -22.64
C ILE A 72 0.25 -5.23 -22.81
N SER A 73 -0.07 -6.16 -23.71
CA SER A 73 -1.44 -6.61 -23.84
C SER A 73 -1.84 -7.30 -22.53
N MET A 74 -3.07 -7.09 -22.07
CA MET A 74 -3.57 -7.75 -20.87
C MET A 74 -3.38 -9.28 -20.94
N SER A 75 -3.37 -9.85 -22.15
CA SER A 75 -3.06 -11.26 -22.39
C SER A 75 -1.62 -11.64 -22.02
N ALA A 76 -0.63 -10.80 -22.30
CA ALA A 76 0.76 -11.06 -21.94
C ALA A 76 0.99 -10.96 -20.42
N ALA A 77 0.27 -10.05 -19.74
CA ALA A 77 0.31 -9.95 -18.31
C ALA A 77 -0.39 -11.14 -17.61
N GLU A 78 -1.48 -11.67 -18.19
CA GLU A 78 -2.16 -12.88 -17.72
C GLU A 78 -1.25 -14.10 -17.85
N GLU A 79 -0.58 -14.28 -18.99
CA GLU A 79 0.38 -15.37 -19.26
C GLU A 79 1.59 -15.32 -18.30
N ALA A 80 2.09 -14.14 -17.96
CA ALA A 80 3.18 -13.96 -17.00
C ALA A 80 2.80 -14.40 -15.57
N LEU A 81 1.52 -14.45 -15.23
CA LEU A 81 1.01 -14.92 -13.93
C LEU A 81 0.62 -16.40 -13.95
N GLU A 82 0.67 -17.09 -15.10
CA GLU A 82 0.39 -18.52 -15.16
C GLU A 82 1.43 -19.33 -14.39
N ASP A 83 0.95 -20.38 -13.72
CA ASP A 83 1.78 -21.28 -12.93
C ASP A 83 2.45 -22.33 -13.83
N HIS A 84 3.60 -21.99 -14.40
CA HIS A 84 4.42 -22.92 -15.19
C HIS A 84 5.31 -23.83 -14.34
N GLU A 85 5.54 -23.50 -13.06
CA GLU A 85 6.44 -24.27 -12.18
C GLU A 85 5.76 -25.52 -11.61
N THR A 86 4.51 -25.44 -11.17
CA THR A 86 3.80 -26.56 -10.54
C THR A 86 3.70 -27.80 -11.44
N PRO A 87 3.39 -27.73 -12.75
CA PRO A 87 3.34 -28.89 -13.62
C PRO A 87 4.70 -29.59 -13.76
N VAL A 88 5.78 -28.82 -13.84
CA VAL A 88 7.16 -29.36 -13.95
C VAL A 88 7.55 -30.07 -12.66
N LEU A 89 7.34 -29.42 -11.50
CA LEU A 89 7.62 -29.99 -10.19
C LEU A 89 6.78 -31.24 -9.92
N LYS A 90 5.52 -31.26 -10.35
CA LYS A 90 4.63 -32.43 -10.22
C LYS A 90 5.16 -33.62 -10.99
N ARG A 91 5.61 -33.46 -12.24
CA ARG A 91 6.22 -34.55 -13.05
C ARG A 91 7.47 -35.08 -12.39
N ARG A 92 8.38 -34.20 -11.94
CA ARG A 92 9.60 -34.56 -11.22
C ARG A 92 9.31 -35.32 -9.93
N LEU A 93 8.31 -34.87 -9.17
CA LEU A 93 7.89 -35.51 -7.94
C LEU A 93 7.35 -36.91 -8.18
N ILE A 94 6.46 -37.10 -9.13
CA ILE A 94 5.88 -38.42 -9.47
C ILE A 94 6.98 -39.39 -9.84
N ALA A 95 7.93 -38.97 -10.68
CA ALA A 95 9.10 -39.79 -11.05
C ALA A 95 9.97 -40.13 -9.82
N SER A 96 10.29 -39.11 -8.99
CA SER A 96 11.11 -39.34 -7.78
C SER A 96 10.43 -40.26 -6.78
N VAL A 97 9.12 -40.14 -6.55
CA VAL A 97 8.35 -41.00 -5.65
C VAL A 97 8.30 -42.43 -6.17
N GLY A 98 8.13 -42.62 -7.49
CA GLY A 98 8.14 -43.96 -8.09
C GLY A 98 9.44 -44.70 -7.83
N PHE A 99 10.59 -44.09 -8.11
CA PHE A 99 11.91 -44.70 -7.84
C PHE A 99 12.18 -44.80 -6.34
N LEU A 100 11.73 -43.86 -5.52
CA LEU A 100 11.90 -43.91 -4.07
C LEU A 100 11.14 -45.07 -3.44
N LEU A 101 9.92 -45.37 -3.87
CA LEU A 101 9.17 -46.51 -3.36
C LEU A 101 9.90 -47.83 -3.63
N VAL A 102 10.47 -48.00 -4.81
CA VAL A 102 11.30 -49.15 -5.13
C VAL A 102 12.57 -49.17 -4.25
N LEU A 103 13.24 -48.05 -4.07
CA LEU A 103 14.40 -47.98 -3.19
C LEU A 103 14.05 -48.35 -1.74
N MET A 104 12.93 -47.79 -1.22
CA MET A 104 12.44 -48.14 0.14
C MET A 104 12.05 -49.59 0.30
N TYR A 105 11.55 -50.25 -0.75
CA TYR A 105 11.29 -51.66 -0.75
C TYR A 105 12.57 -52.50 -0.50
N PHE A 106 13.66 -52.13 -1.15
CA PHE A 106 14.96 -52.82 -1.00
C PHE A 106 15.66 -52.46 0.31
N SER A 107 15.61 -51.20 0.77
CA SER A 107 16.34 -50.78 1.98
C SER A 107 15.56 -51.15 3.24
N MET A 108 14.35 -50.60 3.44
CA MET A 108 13.56 -50.78 4.66
C MET A 108 12.67 -52.03 4.57
N GLY A 109 11.99 -52.24 3.46
CA GLY A 109 11.02 -53.32 3.28
C GLY A 109 11.63 -54.68 3.50
N HIS A 110 12.73 -54.99 2.84
CA HIS A 110 13.42 -56.23 3.00
C HIS A 110 14.23 -56.33 4.32
N MET A 111 15.02 -55.30 4.63
CA MET A 111 15.95 -55.31 5.77
C MET A 111 15.22 -55.27 7.14
N MET A 112 14.13 -54.44 7.28
CA MET A 112 13.44 -54.29 8.55
C MET A 112 12.24 -55.19 8.69
N TRP A 113 11.52 -55.49 7.59
CA TRP A 113 10.24 -56.21 7.61
C TRP A 113 10.28 -57.56 6.89
N GLY A 114 11.45 -57.93 6.32
CA GLY A 114 11.63 -59.23 5.69
C GLY A 114 10.81 -59.46 4.41
N TRP A 115 10.48 -58.35 3.69
CA TRP A 115 9.69 -58.48 2.46
C TRP A 115 10.42 -59.32 1.41
N PRO A 116 9.73 -60.12 0.62
CA PRO A 116 10.35 -61.08 -0.28
C PRO A 116 11.11 -60.38 -1.39
N LEU A 117 12.33 -60.79 -1.63
CA LEU A 117 13.12 -60.45 -2.81
C LEU A 117 13.33 -61.68 -3.72
N PRO A 118 13.61 -61.49 -5.01
CA PRO A 118 14.03 -62.58 -5.85
C PRO A 118 15.23 -63.32 -5.26
N LYS A 119 15.28 -64.65 -5.36
CA LYS A 119 16.33 -65.51 -4.79
C LYS A 119 17.76 -65.12 -5.16
N TRP A 120 17.90 -64.34 -6.25
CA TRP A 120 19.20 -63.82 -6.68
C TRP A 120 19.85 -62.83 -5.70
N PHE A 121 19.02 -62.19 -4.85
CA PHE A 121 19.48 -61.29 -3.79
C PHE A 121 19.78 -62.00 -2.46
N ASP A 122 19.39 -63.26 -2.29
CA ASP A 122 19.59 -63.99 -1.04
C ASP A 122 21.10 -64.09 -0.72
N GLY A 123 21.54 -63.47 0.39
CA GLY A 123 22.93 -63.37 0.79
C GLY A 123 23.82 -62.46 -0.09
N ASN A 124 23.28 -61.85 -1.12
CA ASN A 124 24.02 -60.96 -2.03
C ASN A 124 23.84 -59.50 -1.65
N HIS A 125 24.48 -59.11 -0.53
CA HIS A 125 24.38 -57.76 0.03
C HIS A 125 25.00 -56.68 -0.91
N VAL A 126 26.00 -57.04 -1.70
CA VAL A 126 26.63 -56.18 -2.70
C VAL A 126 25.63 -55.78 -3.81
N ALA A 127 24.91 -56.78 -4.34
CA ALA A 127 23.87 -56.48 -5.36
C ALA A 127 22.78 -55.60 -4.83
N MET A 128 22.34 -55.77 -3.58
CA MET A 128 21.37 -54.90 -2.91
C MET A 128 21.89 -53.44 -2.80
N GLY A 129 23.15 -53.26 -2.41
CA GLY A 129 23.79 -51.95 -2.35
C GLY A 129 23.93 -51.30 -3.73
N LEU A 130 24.22 -52.06 -4.77
CA LEU A 130 24.27 -51.56 -6.17
C LEU A 130 22.91 -51.10 -6.68
N VAL A 131 21.84 -51.85 -6.39
CA VAL A 131 20.45 -51.40 -6.74
C VAL A 131 20.12 -50.10 -6.03
N GLN A 132 20.43 -49.99 -4.73
CA GLN A 132 20.20 -48.76 -3.99
C GLN A 132 21.00 -47.57 -4.56
N LEU A 133 22.27 -47.79 -4.91
CA LEU A 133 23.12 -46.78 -5.55
C LEU A 133 22.53 -46.30 -6.87
N LEU A 134 22.07 -47.20 -7.75
CA LEU A 134 21.48 -46.86 -9.05
C LEU A 134 20.17 -46.08 -8.87
N LEU A 135 19.27 -46.52 -7.99
CA LEU A 135 17.99 -45.86 -7.74
C LEU A 135 18.18 -44.48 -7.12
N ALA A 136 19.07 -44.33 -6.13
CA ALA A 136 19.41 -43.06 -5.55
C ALA A 136 20.05 -42.11 -6.59
N GLY A 137 20.96 -42.63 -7.44
CA GLY A 137 21.56 -41.87 -8.52
C GLY A 137 20.55 -41.33 -9.53
N ILE A 138 19.56 -42.16 -9.92
CA ILE A 138 18.47 -41.72 -10.81
C ILE A 138 17.69 -40.58 -10.16
N ILE A 139 17.33 -40.66 -8.87
CA ILE A 139 16.59 -39.59 -8.16
C ILE A 139 17.44 -38.31 -8.07
N MET A 140 18.78 -38.46 -7.87
CA MET A 140 19.69 -37.31 -7.90
C MET A 140 19.72 -36.63 -9.26
N VAL A 141 19.75 -37.39 -10.36
CA VAL A 141 19.72 -36.85 -11.73
C VAL A 141 18.39 -36.18 -12.04
N ILE A 142 17.23 -36.76 -11.65
CA ILE A 142 15.94 -36.13 -11.78
C ILE A 142 15.91 -34.77 -11.05
N ASN A 143 16.60 -34.65 -9.94
CA ASN A 143 16.65 -33.47 -9.08
C ASN A 143 17.95 -32.66 -9.21
N GLN A 144 18.71 -32.80 -10.31
CA GLN A 144 20.04 -32.20 -10.53
C GLN A 144 20.07 -30.68 -10.35
N LYS A 145 18.92 -29.98 -10.53
CA LYS A 145 18.84 -28.51 -10.35
C LYS A 145 19.26 -28.08 -8.94
N PHE A 146 18.98 -28.87 -7.91
CA PHE A 146 19.40 -28.55 -6.53
C PHE A 146 20.93 -28.54 -6.41
N PHE A 147 21.61 -29.48 -7.06
CA PHE A 147 23.06 -29.56 -7.03
C PHE A 147 23.69 -28.42 -7.84
N ILE A 148 23.22 -28.19 -9.07
CA ILE A 148 23.73 -27.11 -9.94
C ILE A 148 23.57 -25.74 -9.23
N ASN A 149 22.40 -25.41 -8.75
CA ASN A 149 22.15 -24.15 -8.08
C ASN A 149 22.88 -24.06 -6.73
N GLY A 150 22.88 -25.13 -5.95
CA GLY A 150 23.49 -25.17 -4.63
C GLY A 150 25.02 -24.98 -4.71
N PHE A 151 25.72 -25.72 -5.57
CA PHE A 151 27.17 -25.57 -5.75
C PHE A 151 27.54 -24.25 -6.43
N LYS A 152 26.76 -23.79 -7.41
CA LYS A 152 26.96 -22.45 -8.01
C LYS A 152 26.88 -21.35 -6.92
N SER A 153 25.89 -21.41 -6.04
CA SER A 153 25.74 -20.43 -4.95
C SER A 153 26.88 -20.52 -3.93
N LEU A 154 27.33 -21.74 -3.61
CA LEU A 154 28.45 -21.96 -2.71
C LEU A 154 29.77 -21.39 -3.30
N TRP A 155 30.03 -21.63 -4.58
CA TRP A 155 31.19 -21.08 -5.29
C TRP A 155 31.23 -19.55 -5.24
N HIS A 156 30.09 -18.92 -5.38
CA HIS A 156 29.96 -17.46 -5.29
C HIS A 156 29.90 -16.94 -3.84
N ARG A 157 30.28 -17.75 -2.83
CA ARG A 157 30.25 -17.39 -1.39
C ARG A 157 28.88 -16.87 -0.89
N SER A 158 27.82 -17.38 -1.43
CA SER A 158 26.44 -17.01 -1.08
C SER A 158 25.58 -18.27 -0.95
N PRO A 159 25.91 -19.16 0.03
CA PRO A 159 25.18 -20.40 0.19
C PRO A 159 23.71 -20.14 0.46
N ASN A 160 22.86 -20.92 -0.19
CA ASN A 160 21.41 -20.82 -0.13
C ASN A 160 20.79 -22.16 0.31
N MET A 161 19.47 -22.25 0.27
CA MET A 161 18.73 -23.47 0.58
C MET A 161 19.20 -24.66 -0.28
N ASP A 162 19.35 -24.47 -1.59
CA ASP A 162 19.77 -25.53 -2.50
C ASP A 162 21.17 -26.04 -2.14
N THR A 163 22.03 -25.17 -1.56
CA THR A 163 23.35 -25.56 -1.03
C THR A 163 23.24 -26.54 0.13
N LEU A 164 22.34 -26.29 1.10
CA LEU A 164 22.13 -27.20 2.25
C LEU A 164 21.66 -28.58 1.80
N VAL A 165 20.69 -28.59 0.87
CA VAL A 165 20.15 -29.81 0.27
C VAL A 165 21.21 -30.57 -0.51
N ALA A 166 21.96 -29.86 -1.36
CA ALA A 166 23.03 -30.47 -2.16
C ALA A 166 24.11 -31.07 -1.27
N LEU A 167 24.58 -30.36 -0.25
CA LEU A 167 25.57 -30.84 0.70
C LEU A 167 25.07 -32.06 1.47
N GLY A 168 23.85 -32.01 2.03
CA GLY A 168 23.31 -33.12 2.81
C GLY A 168 23.09 -34.37 1.97
N SER A 169 22.47 -34.25 0.79
CA SER A 169 22.21 -35.36 -0.10
C SER A 169 23.50 -35.93 -0.70
N MET A 170 24.46 -35.09 -1.12
CA MET A 170 25.75 -35.54 -1.67
C MET A 170 26.60 -36.22 -0.62
N ALA A 171 26.65 -35.69 0.62
CA ALA A 171 27.40 -36.32 1.71
C ALA A 171 26.82 -37.71 2.05
N SER A 172 25.48 -37.85 2.11
CA SER A 172 24.82 -39.15 2.31
C SER A 172 25.16 -40.14 1.18
N PHE A 173 25.13 -39.68 -0.06
CA PHE A 173 25.40 -40.52 -1.21
C PHE A 173 26.89 -40.95 -1.27
N LEU A 174 27.83 -40.03 -1.12
CA LEU A 174 29.26 -40.31 -1.15
C LEU A 174 29.71 -41.25 -0.03
N TRP A 175 29.17 -41.04 1.20
CA TRP A 175 29.42 -41.97 2.30
C TRP A 175 28.93 -43.38 1.98
N SER A 176 27.70 -43.50 1.44
CA SER A 176 27.14 -44.81 1.08
C SER A 176 27.94 -45.49 -0.05
N VAL A 177 28.46 -44.71 -1.00
CA VAL A 177 29.41 -45.24 -2.01
C VAL A 177 30.67 -45.77 -1.36
N TYR A 178 31.28 -45.03 -0.43
CA TYR A 178 32.42 -45.47 0.33
C TYR A 178 32.09 -46.76 1.12
N ALA A 179 31.00 -46.82 1.84
CA ALA A 179 30.57 -47.99 2.61
C ALA A 179 30.34 -49.21 1.70
N LEU A 180 29.79 -49.00 0.49
CA LEU A 180 29.61 -50.04 -0.51
C LEU A 180 30.96 -50.61 -0.98
N PHE A 181 31.94 -49.74 -1.29
CA PHE A 181 33.30 -50.21 -1.64
C PHE A 181 33.97 -50.91 -0.48
N ALA A 182 33.87 -50.43 0.76
CA ALA A 182 34.42 -51.10 1.93
C ALA A 182 33.74 -52.46 2.19
N MET A 183 32.41 -52.54 1.95
CA MET A 183 31.64 -53.76 2.03
C MET A 183 32.11 -54.80 1.01
N THR A 184 32.43 -54.40 -0.25
CA THR A 184 32.97 -55.36 -1.25
C THR A 184 34.31 -55.94 -0.79
N ARG A 185 35.17 -55.15 -0.14
CA ARG A 185 36.42 -55.63 0.44
C ARG A 185 36.17 -56.60 1.59
N ALA A 186 35.30 -56.25 2.54
CA ALA A 186 34.92 -57.16 3.63
C ALA A 186 34.33 -58.49 3.12
N GLN A 187 33.53 -58.43 2.03
CA GLN A 187 32.99 -59.66 1.38
C GLN A 187 34.11 -60.56 0.83
N VAL A 188 35.15 -59.96 0.20
CA VAL A 188 36.34 -60.72 -0.30
C VAL A 188 37.13 -61.33 0.85
N ASP A 189 37.30 -60.62 1.96
CA ASP A 189 38.04 -61.09 3.15
C ASP A 189 37.22 -62.08 3.99
N GLY A 190 35.92 -62.34 3.65
CA GLY A 190 35.05 -63.29 4.33
C GLY A 190 34.51 -62.82 5.69
N ASP A 191 34.64 -61.52 6.00
CA ASP A 191 34.16 -60.91 7.24
C ASP A 191 32.67 -60.55 7.13
N SER A 192 31.81 -61.52 7.44
CA SER A 192 30.35 -61.34 7.40
C SER A 192 29.84 -60.29 8.39
N ALA A 193 30.53 -60.05 9.49
CA ALA A 193 30.14 -59.06 10.50
C ALA A 193 30.42 -57.66 9.97
N ALA A 194 31.55 -57.42 9.35
CA ALA A 194 31.92 -56.16 8.70
C ALA A 194 30.96 -55.84 7.51
N VAL A 195 30.59 -56.86 6.70
CA VAL A 195 29.63 -56.70 5.60
C VAL A 195 28.30 -56.19 6.12
N MET A 196 27.77 -56.80 7.21
CA MET A 196 26.51 -56.40 7.80
C MET A 196 26.57 -54.96 8.39
N ASN A 197 27.67 -54.62 9.06
CA ASN A 197 27.90 -53.26 9.60
C ASN A 197 27.89 -52.21 8.49
N TYR A 198 28.61 -52.41 7.38
CA TYR A 198 28.64 -51.48 6.25
C TYR A 198 27.28 -51.37 5.57
N MET A 199 26.49 -52.47 5.50
CA MET A 199 25.18 -52.49 4.94
C MET A 199 24.18 -51.62 5.77
N MET A 200 24.33 -51.64 7.11
CA MET A 200 23.55 -50.81 8.03
C MET A 200 23.95 -49.33 7.97
N ASP A 201 25.14 -49.04 7.49
CA ASP A 201 25.69 -47.69 7.33
C ASP A 201 25.35 -47.03 5.97
N PHE A 202 24.44 -47.62 5.17
CA PHE A 202 23.97 -47.00 3.95
C PHE A 202 22.97 -45.89 4.21
N TYR A 203 23.18 -44.74 3.55
CA TYR A 203 22.32 -43.58 3.55
C TYR A 203 21.80 -43.19 2.14
N PHE A 204 21.81 -44.18 1.17
CA PHE A 204 21.22 -43.97 -0.18
C PHE A 204 19.76 -43.56 -0.12
N GLU A 205 19.03 -44.22 0.74
CA GLU A 205 17.60 -43.85 0.98
C GLU A 205 17.46 -42.45 1.53
N SER A 206 18.32 -42.03 2.48
CA SER A 206 18.33 -40.71 3.04
C SER A 206 18.63 -39.66 1.98
N ALA A 207 19.63 -39.87 1.11
CA ALA A 207 19.96 -38.98 0.00
C ALA A 207 18.76 -38.80 -0.95
N ALA A 208 18.07 -39.88 -1.31
CA ALA A 208 16.91 -39.89 -2.19
C ALA A 208 15.65 -39.25 -1.53
N MET A 209 15.42 -39.58 -0.26
CA MET A 209 14.26 -39.08 0.50
C MET A 209 14.34 -37.58 0.73
N ILE A 210 15.53 -37.03 1.09
CA ILE A 210 15.75 -35.59 1.24
C ILE A 210 15.32 -34.85 -0.03
N LEU A 211 15.79 -35.29 -1.21
CA LEU A 211 15.46 -34.65 -2.49
C LEU A 211 13.97 -34.76 -2.82
N THR A 212 13.37 -35.91 -2.57
CA THR A 212 11.94 -36.13 -2.84
C THR A 212 11.06 -35.30 -1.93
N LEU A 213 11.30 -35.29 -0.63
CA LEU A 213 10.50 -34.51 0.33
C LEU A 213 10.66 -33.01 0.10
N ILE A 214 11.85 -32.54 -0.25
CA ILE A 214 12.05 -31.14 -0.61
C ILE A 214 11.31 -30.79 -1.89
N THR A 215 11.26 -31.71 -2.87
CA THR A 215 10.47 -31.49 -4.08
C THR A 215 8.98 -31.44 -3.78
N VAL A 216 8.46 -32.21 -2.79
CA VAL A 216 7.09 -32.06 -2.26
C VAL A 216 6.90 -30.65 -1.71
N GLY A 217 7.80 -30.20 -0.82
CA GLY A 217 7.74 -28.85 -0.24
C GLY A 217 7.71 -27.77 -1.32
N LYS A 218 8.58 -27.85 -2.32
CA LYS A 218 8.64 -26.91 -3.44
C LYS A 218 7.39 -26.93 -4.31
N MET A 219 6.80 -28.10 -4.55
CA MET A 219 5.55 -28.20 -5.29
C MET A 219 4.39 -27.57 -4.52
N LEU A 220 4.29 -27.79 -3.21
CA LEU A 220 3.27 -27.17 -2.35
C LEU A 220 3.47 -25.64 -2.29
N GLU A 221 4.71 -25.20 -2.22
CA GLU A 221 5.09 -23.79 -2.29
C GLU A 221 4.62 -23.16 -3.61
N ALA A 222 4.98 -23.74 -4.77
CA ALA A 222 4.61 -23.24 -6.09
C ALA A 222 3.08 -23.18 -6.26
N ARG A 223 2.37 -24.24 -5.87
CA ARG A 223 0.89 -24.28 -5.91
C ARG A 223 0.25 -23.21 -5.04
N SER A 224 0.86 -22.94 -3.90
CA SER A 224 0.35 -21.94 -2.95
C SER A 224 0.62 -20.53 -3.42
N LYS A 225 1.79 -20.28 -4.02
CA LYS A 225 2.10 -19.02 -4.72
C LYS A 225 1.08 -18.74 -5.83
N GLY A 226 0.73 -19.75 -6.64
CA GLY A 226 -0.32 -19.64 -7.65
C GLY A 226 -1.67 -19.17 -7.07
N LYS A 227 -2.07 -19.68 -5.91
CA LYS A 227 -3.31 -19.26 -5.23
C LYS A 227 -3.26 -17.84 -4.67
N THR A 228 -2.09 -17.31 -4.33
CA THR A 228 -1.97 -15.93 -3.82
C THR A 228 -2.13 -14.90 -4.94
N THR A 229 -1.86 -15.27 -6.19
CA THR A 229 -2.09 -14.42 -7.37
C THR A 229 -3.52 -14.48 -7.92
N ASP A 230 -4.38 -15.35 -7.37
CA ASP A 230 -5.75 -15.54 -7.88
C ASP A 230 -6.61 -14.27 -7.79
N ALA A 231 -6.38 -13.41 -6.79
CA ALA A 231 -7.09 -12.13 -6.68
C ALA A 231 -6.78 -11.22 -7.86
N LEU A 232 -5.49 -11.08 -8.22
CA LEU A 232 -5.04 -10.29 -9.37
C LEU A 232 -5.56 -10.89 -10.69
N LYS A 233 -5.47 -12.21 -10.85
CA LYS A 233 -6.03 -12.91 -12.02
C LYS A 233 -7.55 -12.72 -12.15
N SER A 234 -8.26 -12.68 -11.02
CA SER A 234 -9.70 -12.44 -11.02
C SER A 234 -10.05 -11.05 -11.52
N LEU A 235 -9.28 -10.03 -11.12
CA LEU A 235 -9.44 -8.65 -11.62
C LEU A 235 -9.15 -8.56 -13.12
N MET A 236 -8.07 -9.19 -13.60
CA MET A 236 -7.71 -9.20 -15.01
C MET A 236 -8.77 -9.89 -15.90
N LYS A 237 -9.41 -10.94 -15.39
CA LYS A 237 -10.49 -11.66 -16.11
C LYS A 237 -11.78 -10.85 -16.27
N LEU A 238 -11.95 -9.75 -15.55
CA LEU A 238 -13.12 -8.87 -15.65
C LEU A 238 -13.06 -8.00 -16.92
N ALA A 239 -11.86 -7.74 -17.44
CA ALA A 239 -11.69 -6.96 -18.65
C ALA A 239 -12.25 -7.70 -19.88
N PRO A 240 -13.19 -7.10 -20.63
CA PRO A 240 -13.65 -7.66 -21.89
C PRO A 240 -12.51 -7.65 -22.91
N LYS A 241 -12.52 -8.63 -23.82
CA LYS A 241 -11.50 -8.74 -24.89
C LYS A 241 -11.84 -7.93 -26.12
N THR A 242 -13.10 -7.54 -26.28
CA THR A 242 -13.63 -6.82 -27.44
C THR A 242 -14.54 -5.70 -26.99
N ALA A 243 -14.67 -4.67 -27.83
CA ALA A 243 -15.59 -3.55 -27.66
C ALA A 243 -16.43 -3.38 -28.94
N VAL A 244 -17.66 -2.90 -28.80
CA VAL A 244 -18.50 -2.50 -29.92
C VAL A 244 -18.37 -0.99 -30.08
N VAL A 245 -17.61 -0.55 -31.09
CA VAL A 245 -17.42 0.88 -31.42
C VAL A 245 -18.32 1.32 -32.54
N VAL A 246 -18.74 2.59 -32.54
CA VAL A 246 -19.58 3.19 -33.58
C VAL A 246 -18.70 4.04 -34.49
N ARG A 247 -18.37 3.54 -35.66
CA ARG A 247 -17.58 4.26 -36.69
C ARG A 247 -18.45 4.52 -37.90
N ASN A 248 -18.55 5.78 -38.33
CA ASN A 248 -19.39 6.21 -39.48
C ASN A 248 -20.87 5.76 -39.37
N GLY A 249 -21.40 5.74 -38.13
CA GLY A 249 -22.78 5.31 -37.87
C GLY A 249 -23.01 3.78 -37.89
N GLN A 250 -21.98 2.98 -38.07
CA GLN A 250 -22.05 1.51 -38.01
C GLN A 250 -21.36 0.98 -36.76
N GLU A 251 -21.98 0.00 -36.12
CA GLU A 251 -21.41 -0.74 -35.02
C GLU A 251 -20.40 -1.78 -35.52
N LEU A 252 -19.18 -1.71 -35.01
CA LEU A 252 -18.09 -2.62 -35.37
C LEU A 252 -17.52 -3.24 -34.07
N THR A 253 -17.44 -4.57 -34.03
CA THR A 253 -16.74 -5.25 -32.91
C THR A 253 -15.25 -5.24 -33.20
N VAL A 254 -14.49 -4.63 -32.33
CA VAL A 254 -13.02 -4.52 -32.41
C VAL A 254 -12.36 -5.08 -31.16
N PRO A 255 -11.11 -5.59 -31.25
CA PRO A 255 -10.30 -5.85 -30.05
C PRO A 255 -10.18 -4.60 -29.20
N ILE A 256 -10.14 -4.75 -27.86
CA ILE A 256 -10.12 -3.61 -26.91
C ILE A 256 -8.91 -2.70 -27.13
N GLU A 257 -7.79 -3.25 -27.58
CA GLU A 257 -6.55 -2.52 -27.84
C GLU A 257 -6.65 -1.55 -29.02
N GLN A 258 -7.69 -1.70 -29.83
CA GLN A 258 -7.94 -0.85 -31.02
C GLN A 258 -8.91 0.29 -30.73
N VAL A 259 -9.49 0.36 -29.54
CA VAL A 259 -10.35 1.47 -29.13
C VAL A 259 -9.49 2.71 -28.88
N GLN A 260 -9.90 3.85 -29.42
CA GLN A 260 -9.19 5.12 -29.26
C GLN A 260 -9.95 6.07 -28.36
N LYS A 261 -9.21 6.96 -27.68
CA LYS A 261 -9.81 8.02 -26.87
C LYS A 261 -10.67 8.94 -27.76
N GLY A 262 -11.89 9.26 -27.31
CA GLY A 262 -12.87 10.04 -28.04
C GLY A 262 -13.74 9.20 -28.98
N GLU A 263 -13.53 7.88 -29.13
CA GLU A 263 -14.43 7.03 -29.89
C GLU A 263 -15.71 6.72 -29.12
N THR A 264 -16.82 6.67 -29.84
CA THR A 264 -18.10 6.23 -29.28
C THR A 264 -18.20 4.71 -29.29
N PHE A 265 -18.55 4.15 -28.14
CA PHE A 265 -18.82 2.72 -27.98
C PHE A 265 -20.23 2.47 -27.43
N ALA A 266 -20.78 1.33 -27.75
CA ALA A 266 -22.12 0.91 -27.37
C ALA A 266 -22.05 -0.25 -26.36
N VAL A 267 -22.89 -0.23 -25.32
CA VAL A 267 -22.98 -1.30 -24.32
C VAL A 267 -24.45 -1.69 -24.11
N ARG A 268 -24.71 -2.98 -24.28
CA ARG A 268 -26.05 -3.56 -24.10
C ARG A 268 -26.23 -4.08 -22.66
N PRO A 269 -27.48 -4.28 -22.22
CA PRO A 269 -27.76 -4.93 -20.95
C PRO A 269 -27.07 -6.30 -20.83
N GLY A 270 -26.39 -6.53 -19.71
CA GLY A 270 -25.62 -7.74 -19.45
C GLY A 270 -24.19 -7.73 -19.96
N GLU A 271 -23.77 -6.72 -20.72
CA GLU A 271 -22.40 -6.60 -21.22
C GLU A 271 -21.52 -5.86 -20.24
N ASN A 272 -20.22 -6.20 -20.24
CA ASN A 272 -19.20 -5.45 -19.50
C ASN A 272 -18.82 -4.18 -20.27
N ILE A 273 -18.62 -3.08 -19.56
CA ILE A 273 -18.14 -1.82 -20.11
C ILE A 273 -16.66 -2.01 -20.51
N PRO A 274 -16.30 -1.74 -21.79
CA PRO A 274 -14.98 -2.11 -22.30
C PRO A 274 -13.86 -1.18 -21.86
N VAL A 275 -14.12 0.14 -21.82
CA VAL A 275 -13.16 1.19 -21.47
C VAL A 275 -13.85 2.24 -20.62
N ASP A 276 -13.09 3.09 -19.92
CA ASP A 276 -13.68 4.20 -19.19
C ASP A 276 -14.28 5.23 -20.16
N GLY A 277 -15.46 5.74 -19.85
CA GLY A 277 -16.16 6.67 -20.73
C GLY A 277 -17.18 7.53 -20.01
N VAL A 278 -17.80 8.43 -20.77
CA VAL A 278 -18.95 9.25 -20.36
C VAL A 278 -20.15 8.85 -21.19
N ILE A 279 -21.29 8.66 -20.56
CA ILE A 279 -22.55 8.33 -21.24
C ILE A 279 -23.00 9.53 -22.08
N LEU A 280 -23.16 9.32 -23.39
CA LEU A 280 -23.68 10.30 -24.32
C LEU A 280 -25.19 10.18 -24.46
N GLU A 281 -25.69 8.94 -24.55
CA GLU A 281 -27.09 8.61 -24.77
C GLU A 281 -27.50 7.40 -23.92
N GLY A 282 -28.68 7.43 -23.34
CA GLY A 282 -29.31 6.34 -22.61
C GLY A 282 -29.23 6.52 -21.10
N THR A 283 -29.95 5.66 -20.37
CA THR A 283 -29.92 5.54 -18.92
C THR A 283 -29.77 4.08 -18.55
N THR A 284 -29.05 3.81 -17.47
CA THR A 284 -28.75 2.44 -17.06
C THR A 284 -28.50 2.32 -15.55
N ALA A 285 -28.60 1.10 -15.02
CA ALA A 285 -28.05 0.73 -13.73
C ALA A 285 -26.74 -0.05 -13.96
N VAL A 286 -25.63 0.44 -13.42
CA VAL A 286 -24.30 -0.18 -13.57
C VAL A 286 -23.92 -0.89 -12.28
N ASN A 287 -23.55 -2.16 -12.40
CA ASN A 287 -22.97 -2.91 -11.29
C ASN A 287 -21.44 -2.67 -11.23
N GLU A 288 -21.02 -1.90 -10.27
CA GLU A 288 -19.62 -1.54 -10.04
C GLU A 288 -18.92 -2.46 -9.01
N SER A 289 -19.56 -3.54 -8.56
CA SER A 289 -19.05 -4.43 -7.51
C SER A 289 -17.67 -5.03 -7.79
N ALA A 290 -17.30 -5.13 -9.05
CA ALA A 290 -15.99 -5.61 -9.48
C ALA A 290 -14.84 -4.68 -9.07
N LEU A 291 -15.08 -3.36 -9.02
CA LEU A 291 -14.11 -2.32 -8.68
C LEU A 291 -14.29 -1.82 -7.24
N THR A 292 -15.53 -1.58 -6.83
CA THR A 292 -15.85 -0.99 -5.53
C THR A 292 -16.14 -2.03 -4.45
N GLY A 293 -16.53 -3.25 -4.82
CA GLY A 293 -17.01 -4.29 -3.92
C GLY A 293 -18.46 -4.08 -3.44
N GLU A 294 -19.19 -3.08 -3.96
CA GLU A 294 -20.59 -2.84 -3.64
C GLU A 294 -21.52 -3.61 -4.58
N SER A 295 -22.47 -4.34 -4.01
CA SER A 295 -23.37 -5.18 -4.78
C SER A 295 -24.61 -4.43 -5.30
N ILE A 296 -24.85 -3.22 -4.83
CA ILE A 296 -26.01 -2.42 -5.24
C ILE A 296 -25.66 -1.68 -6.53
N PRO A 297 -26.41 -1.87 -7.63
CA PRO A 297 -26.19 -1.15 -8.88
C PRO A 297 -26.41 0.35 -8.70
N VAL A 298 -25.62 1.14 -9.40
CA VAL A 298 -25.71 2.61 -9.41
C VAL A 298 -26.40 3.05 -10.68
N ASP A 299 -27.46 3.87 -10.53
CA ASP A 299 -28.14 4.45 -11.66
C ASP A 299 -27.27 5.52 -12.32
N LYS A 300 -27.17 5.49 -13.64
CA LYS A 300 -26.35 6.37 -14.47
C LYS A 300 -27.17 6.91 -15.64
N GLU A 301 -26.95 8.20 -15.96
CA GLU A 301 -27.59 8.90 -17.06
C GLU A 301 -26.59 9.62 -17.97
N ALA A 302 -27.09 10.29 -19.00
CA ALA A 302 -26.21 11.03 -19.92
C ALA A 302 -25.41 12.11 -19.17
N GLY A 303 -24.09 12.11 -19.35
CA GLY A 303 -23.13 12.95 -18.64
C GLY A 303 -22.38 12.23 -17.51
N ASP A 304 -22.85 11.06 -17.05
CA ASP A 304 -22.20 10.31 -16.00
C ASP A 304 -21.01 9.49 -16.53
N MET A 305 -20.02 9.30 -15.66
CA MET A 305 -18.86 8.47 -15.96
C MET A 305 -19.17 6.99 -15.71
N VAL A 306 -18.63 6.15 -16.58
CA VAL A 306 -18.62 4.69 -16.45
C VAL A 306 -17.21 4.14 -16.52
N SER A 307 -16.93 3.09 -15.76
CA SER A 307 -15.60 2.51 -15.64
C SER A 307 -15.50 1.14 -16.33
N ALA A 308 -14.34 0.86 -16.91
CA ALA A 308 -14.04 -0.43 -17.52
C ALA A 308 -14.27 -1.60 -16.56
N ALA A 309 -14.72 -2.73 -17.10
CA ALA A 309 -15.02 -3.98 -16.38
C ALA A 309 -16.21 -3.95 -15.41
N THR A 310 -16.95 -2.84 -15.33
CA THR A 310 -18.26 -2.81 -14.67
C THR A 310 -19.34 -3.36 -15.60
N VAL A 311 -20.47 -3.81 -15.06
CA VAL A 311 -21.51 -4.51 -15.83
C VAL A 311 -22.73 -3.62 -16.00
N ASN A 312 -23.11 -3.34 -17.25
CA ASN A 312 -24.35 -2.70 -17.57
C ASN A 312 -25.53 -3.66 -17.28
N GLN A 313 -26.39 -3.38 -16.32
CA GLN A 313 -27.49 -4.25 -15.94
C GLN A 313 -28.79 -3.98 -16.69
N SER A 314 -29.06 -2.73 -17.06
CA SER A 314 -30.32 -2.32 -17.68
C SER A 314 -30.05 -1.24 -18.72
N GLY A 315 -30.96 -1.08 -19.68
CA GLY A 315 -30.84 -0.04 -20.67
C GLY A 315 -29.69 -0.23 -21.68
N PHE A 316 -29.84 0.41 -22.82
CA PHE A 316 -28.79 0.51 -23.83
C PHE A 316 -28.14 1.87 -23.70
N ILE A 317 -26.81 1.92 -23.63
CA ILE A 317 -26.07 3.17 -23.54
C ILE A 317 -25.05 3.31 -24.65
N LYS A 318 -24.81 4.54 -25.10
CA LYS A 318 -23.67 4.93 -25.91
C LYS A 318 -22.78 5.85 -25.08
N CYS A 319 -21.49 5.54 -25.06
CA CYS A 319 -20.49 6.25 -24.29
C CYS A 319 -19.37 6.74 -25.19
N GLU A 320 -18.75 7.85 -24.82
CA GLU A 320 -17.49 8.32 -25.41
C GLU A 320 -16.32 7.84 -24.56
N ALA A 321 -15.32 7.23 -25.17
CA ALA A 321 -14.14 6.70 -24.49
C ALA A 321 -13.26 7.85 -23.96
N THR A 322 -13.08 7.94 -22.66
CA THR A 322 -12.26 8.96 -21.99
C THR A 322 -10.86 8.46 -21.66
N ARG A 323 -10.71 7.18 -21.24
CA ARG A 323 -9.44 6.50 -20.94
C ARG A 323 -9.46 5.13 -21.62
N VAL A 324 -8.33 4.76 -22.24
CA VAL A 324 -8.19 3.52 -23.01
C VAL A 324 -6.86 2.83 -22.69
N GLY A 325 -6.81 1.51 -22.89
CA GLY A 325 -5.59 0.72 -22.71
C GLY A 325 -5.06 0.75 -21.27
N GLU A 326 -3.81 1.18 -21.09
CA GLU A 326 -3.14 1.23 -19.76
C GLU A 326 -3.69 2.31 -18.85
N ASP A 327 -4.37 3.33 -19.41
CA ASP A 327 -4.92 4.46 -18.65
C ASP A 327 -6.30 4.17 -18.06
N THR A 328 -6.94 3.04 -18.39
CA THR A 328 -8.23 2.68 -17.79
C THR A 328 -8.11 2.46 -16.28
N THR A 329 -9.17 2.79 -15.55
CA THR A 329 -9.26 2.60 -14.09
C THR A 329 -8.89 1.17 -13.68
N LEU A 330 -9.38 0.15 -14.39
CA LEU A 330 -9.03 -1.24 -14.14
C LEU A 330 -7.52 -1.50 -14.33
N SER A 331 -6.93 -1.00 -15.42
CA SER A 331 -5.49 -1.17 -15.70
C SER A 331 -4.63 -0.52 -14.63
N GLN A 332 -5.01 0.66 -14.15
CA GLN A 332 -4.34 1.33 -13.04
C GLN A 332 -4.44 0.57 -11.73
N ILE A 333 -5.61 -0.01 -11.41
CA ILE A 333 -5.78 -0.89 -10.23
C ILE A 333 -4.87 -2.11 -10.34
N ILE A 334 -4.85 -2.79 -11.48
CA ILE A 334 -3.99 -3.96 -11.71
C ILE A 334 -2.52 -3.59 -11.55
N LYS A 335 -2.11 -2.45 -12.10
CA LYS A 335 -0.75 -1.92 -11.96
C LYS A 335 -0.40 -1.64 -10.50
N MET A 336 -1.24 -0.93 -9.76
CA MET A 336 -1.01 -0.65 -8.33
C MET A 336 -0.85 -1.93 -7.51
N VAL A 337 -1.71 -2.93 -7.71
CA VAL A 337 -1.61 -4.22 -7.00
C VAL A 337 -0.34 -4.98 -7.40
N SER A 338 0.06 -4.92 -8.68
CA SER A 338 1.30 -5.52 -9.19
C SER A 338 2.54 -4.83 -8.60
N ASP A 339 2.55 -3.50 -8.56
CA ASP A 339 3.64 -2.70 -8.00
C ASP A 339 3.80 -2.94 -6.50
N ALA A 340 2.68 -3.02 -5.77
CA ALA A 340 2.69 -3.40 -4.36
C ALA A 340 3.30 -4.78 -4.12
N ALA A 341 3.02 -5.75 -5.01
CA ALA A 341 3.61 -7.09 -4.93
C ALA A 341 5.11 -7.12 -5.28
N ALA A 342 5.60 -6.17 -6.07
CA ALA A 342 7.01 -6.03 -6.43
C ALA A 342 7.85 -5.32 -5.36
N THR A 343 7.23 -4.52 -4.48
CA THR A 343 7.92 -3.81 -3.39
C THR A 343 8.13 -4.69 -2.16
N LYS A 344 9.11 -4.34 -1.32
CA LYS A 344 9.39 -5.06 -0.07
C LYS A 344 9.10 -4.18 1.15
N ALA A 345 8.27 -4.68 2.03
CA ALA A 345 8.03 -4.10 3.34
C ALA A 345 9.30 -4.12 4.22
N PRO A 346 9.48 -3.18 5.15
CA PRO A 346 10.60 -3.15 6.09
C PRO A 346 10.81 -4.46 6.85
N ILE A 347 9.73 -5.10 7.29
CA ILE A 347 9.78 -6.39 7.99
C ILE A 347 10.34 -7.52 7.10
N ALA A 348 10.08 -7.49 5.79
CA ALA A 348 10.65 -8.45 4.83
C ALA A 348 12.16 -8.27 4.68
N LYS A 349 12.65 -7.03 4.65
CA LYS A 349 14.09 -6.72 4.60
C LYS A 349 14.83 -7.26 5.82
N ILE A 350 14.21 -7.20 7.00
CA ILE A 350 14.78 -7.77 8.25
C ILE A 350 14.84 -9.31 8.14
N ALA A 351 13.77 -9.96 7.72
CA ALA A 351 13.71 -11.41 7.54
C ALA A 351 14.76 -11.91 6.54
N ASP A 352 14.95 -11.20 5.43
CA ASP A 352 15.96 -11.51 4.41
C ASP A 352 17.40 -11.39 4.95
N ARG A 353 17.67 -10.36 5.77
CA ARG A 353 18.97 -10.17 6.42
C ARG A 353 19.28 -11.32 7.37
N VAL A 354 18.32 -11.73 8.18
CA VAL A 354 18.45 -12.88 9.08
C VAL A 354 18.72 -14.16 8.28
N SER A 355 17.98 -14.40 7.19
CA SER A 355 18.21 -15.56 6.29
C SER A 355 19.62 -15.61 5.71
N GLY A 356 20.20 -14.46 5.37
CA GLY A 356 21.55 -14.36 4.82
C GLY A 356 22.66 -14.78 5.79
N VAL A 357 22.45 -14.60 7.10
CA VAL A 357 23.38 -15.04 8.17
C VAL A 357 23.10 -16.48 8.59
N PHE A 358 21.85 -16.89 8.54
CA PHE A 358 21.39 -18.17 9.06
C PHE A 358 22.04 -19.37 8.34
N VAL A 359 22.11 -19.37 7.00
CA VAL A 359 22.65 -20.50 6.23
C VAL A 359 24.15 -20.76 6.51
N PRO A 360 25.03 -19.74 6.50
CA PRO A 360 26.42 -19.95 6.94
C PRO A 360 26.53 -20.45 8.38
N ALA A 361 25.72 -19.92 9.30
CA ALA A 361 25.74 -20.38 10.69
C ALA A 361 25.37 -21.86 10.82
N VAL A 362 24.34 -22.31 10.10
CA VAL A 362 23.92 -23.72 10.06
C VAL A 362 25.00 -24.63 9.54
N ILE A 363 25.68 -24.26 8.45
CA ILE A 363 26.80 -25.05 7.92
C ILE A 363 27.89 -25.18 8.99
N THR A 364 28.22 -24.10 9.69
CA THR A 364 29.20 -24.12 10.78
C THR A 364 28.74 -25.04 11.93
N ILE A 365 27.49 -24.96 12.34
CA ILE A 365 26.93 -25.85 13.39
C ILE A 365 26.99 -27.31 12.94
N ALA A 366 26.66 -27.63 11.69
CA ALA A 366 26.72 -29.01 11.18
C ALA A 366 28.14 -29.57 11.21
N VAL A 367 29.14 -28.76 10.80
CA VAL A 367 30.57 -29.16 10.87
C VAL A 367 30.99 -29.37 12.33
N ILE A 368 30.68 -28.43 13.22
CA ILE A 368 31.00 -28.55 14.65
C ILE A 368 30.35 -29.79 15.26
N THR A 369 29.06 -30.05 14.94
CA THR A 369 28.34 -31.24 15.40
C THR A 369 29.07 -32.52 14.97
N THR A 370 29.44 -32.60 13.69
CA THR A 370 30.18 -33.76 13.17
C THR A 370 31.51 -33.95 13.92
N ILE A 371 32.28 -32.88 14.13
CA ILE A 371 33.57 -32.95 14.86
C ILE A 371 33.35 -33.37 16.30
N ILE A 372 32.37 -32.87 17.01
CA ILE A 372 32.06 -33.22 18.42
C ILE A 372 31.78 -34.73 18.52
N TRP A 373 30.92 -35.29 17.65
CA TRP A 373 30.60 -36.70 17.68
C TRP A 373 31.79 -37.60 17.32
N LEU A 374 32.70 -37.15 16.44
CA LEU A 374 33.97 -37.83 16.20
C LEU A 374 34.89 -37.84 17.43
N LEU A 375 34.98 -36.69 18.11
CA LEU A 375 35.81 -36.58 19.30
C LEU A 375 35.27 -37.42 20.50
N THR A 376 33.97 -37.71 20.51
CA THR A 376 33.35 -38.59 21.49
C THR A 376 33.52 -40.08 21.17
N GLY A 377 34.32 -40.44 20.12
CA GLY A 377 34.65 -41.80 19.78
C GLY A 377 33.62 -42.55 18.93
N HIS A 378 32.63 -41.86 18.35
CA HIS A 378 31.63 -42.49 17.48
C HIS A 378 32.18 -42.69 16.05
N PRO A 379 31.70 -43.69 15.31
CA PRO A 379 32.08 -43.91 13.91
C PRO A 379 31.78 -42.69 13.04
N PHE A 380 32.58 -42.50 11.97
CA PHE A 380 32.42 -41.34 11.08
C PHE A 380 31.03 -41.29 10.44
N GLY A 381 30.47 -42.42 10.02
CA GLY A 381 29.08 -42.46 9.47
C GLY A 381 28.06 -41.94 10.43
N TYR A 382 28.13 -42.31 11.70
CA TYR A 382 27.23 -41.82 12.75
C TYR A 382 27.37 -40.30 12.96
N ALA A 383 28.59 -39.79 13.09
CA ALA A 383 28.88 -38.36 13.25
C ALA A 383 28.39 -37.54 12.04
N LEU A 384 28.66 -38.06 10.82
CA LEU A 384 28.22 -37.43 9.58
C LEU A 384 26.70 -37.36 9.47
N ALA A 385 25.97 -38.43 9.88
CA ALA A 385 24.51 -38.44 9.89
C ALA A 385 23.92 -37.32 10.77
N ARG A 386 24.55 -37.01 11.91
CA ARG A 386 24.14 -35.87 12.79
C ARG A 386 24.31 -34.52 12.08
N GLY A 387 25.51 -34.32 11.48
CA GLY A 387 25.78 -33.12 10.66
C GLY A 387 24.80 -32.96 9.50
N ILE A 388 24.48 -34.01 8.78
CA ILE A 388 23.49 -34.00 7.70
C ILE A 388 22.08 -33.67 8.24
N SER A 389 21.70 -34.26 9.37
CA SER A 389 20.40 -33.95 10.01
C SER A 389 20.27 -32.46 10.34
N VAL A 390 21.34 -31.83 10.84
CA VAL A 390 21.37 -30.37 11.09
C VAL A 390 21.22 -29.57 9.80
N LEU A 391 21.94 -29.92 8.72
CA LEU A 391 21.82 -29.23 7.42
C LEU A 391 20.40 -29.30 6.87
N VAL A 392 19.77 -30.47 6.94
CA VAL A 392 18.46 -30.70 6.33
C VAL A 392 17.34 -30.01 7.10
N ILE A 393 17.31 -30.14 8.44
CA ILE A 393 16.22 -29.53 9.24
C ILE A 393 16.24 -28.00 9.22
N SER A 394 17.42 -27.43 9.02
CA SER A 394 17.66 -25.98 9.15
C SER A 394 17.36 -25.17 7.89
N CYS A 395 16.58 -25.68 6.97
CA CYS A 395 16.23 -24.92 5.77
C CYS A 395 15.33 -23.71 6.10
N PRO A 396 15.70 -22.47 5.75
CA PRO A 396 14.91 -21.27 6.01
C PRO A 396 13.80 -21.03 4.97
N CYS A 397 13.24 -22.08 4.37
CA CYS A 397 12.25 -21.98 3.28
C CYS A 397 11.00 -21.19 3.69
N ALA A 398 10.46 -21.52 4.85
CA ALA A 398 9.27 -20.88 5.40
C ALA A 398 9.50 -19.40 5.70
N LEU A 399 10.72 -19.01 6.14
CA LEU A 399 11.09 -17.64 6.45
C LEU A 399 11.01 -16.72 5.23
N GLY A 400 11.50 -17.19 4.07
CA GLY A 400 11.47 -16.42 2.83
C GLY A 400 10.08 -16.19 2.26
N LEU A 401 9.08 -17.01 2.66
CA LEU A 401 7.69 -16.91 2.21
C LEU A 401 6.78 -16.20 3.21
N ALA A 402 7.17 -16.15 4.47
CA ALA A 402 6.34 -15.68 5.59
C ALA A 402 5.74 -14.28 5.36
N THR A 403 6.52 -13.36 4.83
CA THR A 403 6.13 -11.97 4.60
C THR A 403 5.49 -11.76 3.22
N PRO A 404 6.11 -12.16 2.09
CA PRO A 404 5.58 -11.85 0.76
C PRO A 404 4.19 -12.43 0.50
N VAL A 405 3.95 -13.67 0.96
CA VAL A 405 2.65 -14.32 0.76
C VAL A 405 1.54 -13.62 1.55
N ALA A 406 1.79 -13.23 2.80
CA ALA A 406 0.81 -12.52 3.61
C ALA A 406 0.49 -11.12 3.04
N ILE A 407 1.51 -10.39 2.58
CA ILE A 407 1.34 -9.07 1.92
C ILE A 407 0.49 -9.22 0.67
N MET A 408 0.78 -10.20 -0.19
CA MET A 408 0.05 -10.39 -1.44
C MET A 408 -1.42 -10.76 -1.19
N VAL A 409 -1.69 -11.62 -0.21
CA VAL A 409 -3.07 -11.94 0.19
C VAL A 409 -3.75 -10.71 0.79
N GLY A 410 -3.05 -9.93 1.63
CA GLY A 410 -3.56 -8.69 2.21
C GLY A 410 -3.92 -7.66 1.14
N ASN A 411 -3.01 -7.39 0.19
CA ASN A 411 -3.27 -6.50 -0.93
C ASN A 411 -4.43 -6.99 -1.82
N GLY A 412 -4.48 -8.29 -2.10
CA GLY A 412 -5.58 -8.88 -2.86
C GLY A 412 -6.94 -8.75 -2.16
N MET A 413 -6.95 -8.87 -0.83
CA MET A 413 -8.16 -8.61 -0.02
C MET A 413 -8.54 -7.13 -0.02
N GLY A 414 -7.57 -6.23 0.09
CA GLY A 414 -7.79 -4.79 -0.03
C GLY A 414 -8.42 -4.45 -1.37
N ALA A 415 -7.81 -4.87 -2.47
CA ALA A 415 -8.27 -4.60 -3.82
C ALA A 415 -9.71 -5.09 -4.07
N LYS A 416 -10.06 -6.29 -3.59
CA LYS A 416 -11.44 -6.83 -3.68
C LYS A 416 -12.49 -5.99 -2.94
N ASN A 417 -12.06 -5.17 -1.98
CA ASN A 417 -12.93 -4.30 -1.20
C ASN A 417 -12.77 -2.83 -1.56
N GLY A 418 -12.09 -2.51 -2.65
CA GLY A 418 -11.86 -1.14 -3.09
C GLY A 418 -10.79 -0.38 -2.30
N ILE A 419 -9.93 -1.08 -1.55
CA ILE A 419 -8.81 -0.50 -0.78
C ILE A 419 -7.50 -0.89 -1.47
N LEU A 420 -6.83 0.07 -2.09
CA LEU A 420 -5.62 -0.16 -2.89
C LEU A 420 -4.39 0.39 -2.17
N PHE A 421 -3.47 -0.49 -1.80
CA PHE A 421 -2.16 -0.09 -1.27
C PHE A 421 -1.15 -0.03 -2.42
N LYS A 422 -0.49 1.10 -2.62
CA LYS A 422 0.49 1.27 -3.72
C LYS A 422 1.77 0.48 -3.50
N THR A 423 2.14 0.24 -2.25
CA THR A 423 3.38 -0.48 -1.91
C THR A 423 3.16 -1.42 -0.72
N ALA A 424 4.05 -2.40 -0.58
CA ALA A 424 4.08 -3.24 0.62
C ALA A 424 4.43 -2.43 1.89
N VAL A 425 5.15 -1.31 1.73
CA VAL A 425 5.45 -0.38 2.83
C VAL A 425 4.17 0.30 3.30
N SER A 426 3.35 0.78 2.36
CA SER A 426 2.06 1.42 2.66
C SER A 426 1.13 0.47 3.44
N LEU A 427 1.07 -0.81 3.05
CA LEU A 427 0.32 -1.83 3.79
C LEU A 427 0.88 -2.05 5.21
N GLU A 428 2.21 -2.02 5.40
CA GLU A 428 2.82 -2.19 6.71
C GLU A 428 2.61 -0.96 7.61
N GLU A 429 2.81 0.25 7.08
CA GLU A 429 2.75 1.50 7.87
C GLU A 429 1.31 1.88 8.25
N ALA A 430 0.32 1.61 7.40
CA ALA A 430 -1.09 1.90 7.69
C ALA A 430 -1.58 1.26 9.00
N GLY A 431 -1.06 0.08 9.37
CA GLY A 431 -1.40 -0.58 10.63
C GLY A 431 -0.76 0.03 11.88
N LYS A 432 0.27 0.86 11.71
CA LYS A 432 1.06 1.48 12.78
C LYS A 432 0.61 2.90 13.10
N VAL A 433 -0.38 3.43 12.38
CA VAL A 433 -0.91 4.79 12.54
C VAL A 433 -1.45 4.99 13.95
N GLN A 434 -1.13 6.16 14.51
CA GLN A 434 -1.53 6.61 15.85
C GLN A 434 -2.44 7.84 15.80
N ILE A 435 -2.30 8.66 14.75
CA ILE A 435 -3.06 9.88 14.52
C ILE A 435 -3.62 9.81 13.09
N VAL A 436 -4.92 10.07 12.93
CA VAL A 436 -5.57 10.22 11.63
C VAL A 436 -6.03 11.65 11.48
N ALA A 437 -5.45 12.38 10.54
CA ALA A 437 -5.84 13.72 10.16
C ALA A 437 -6.80 13.61 8.97
N LEU A 438 -8.02 14.11 9.15
CA LEU A 438 -9.09 14.07 8.14
C LEU A 438 -9.29 15.47 7.57
N ASP A 439 -9.23 15.61 6.25
CA ASP A 439 -9.80 16.83 5.65
C ASP A 439 -11.32 16.88 5.89
N LYS A 440 -11.89 18.07 5.92
CA LYS A 440 -13.33 18.23 6.07
C LYS A 440 -14.08 17.90 4.78
N THR A 441 -13.77 18.65 3.72
CA THR A 441 -14.56 18.70 2.48
C THR A 441 -14.32 17.45 1.62
N GLY A 442 -15.40 16.77 1.18
CA GLY A 442 -15.28 15.54 0.39
C GLY A 442 -14.82 14.30 1.19
N THR A 443 -14.24 14.50 2.38
CA THR A 443 -13.74 13.42 3.26
C THR A 443 -14.73 13.12 4.40
N ILE A 444 -14.90 14.02 5.35
CA ILE A 444 -15.92 13.91 6.42
C ILE A 444 -17.31 14.27 5.88
N THR A 445 -17.36 15.27 5.01
CA THR A 445 -18.58 15.76 4.37
C THR A 445 -18.68 15.26 2.93
N SER A 446 -19.86 15.40 2.30
CA SER A 446 -20.10 14.94 0.93
C SER A 446 -19.30 15.73 -0.13
N GLY A 447 -18.83 16.94 0.20
CA GLY A 447 -18.20 17.88 -0.71
C GLY A 447 -19.19 18.56 -1.66
N GLN A 448 -20.44 18.22 -1.56
CA GLN A 448 -21.55 18.83 -2.33
C GLN A 448 -22.50 19.54 -1.38
N PRO A 449 -22.64 20.87 -1.50
CA PRO A 449 -23.60 21.63 -0.72
C PRO A 449 -25.03 21.15 -0.97
N GLU A 450 -25.81 20.98 0.08
CA GLU A 450 -27.25 20.63 0.02
C GLU A 450 -28.09 21.62 0.80
N VAL A 451 -29.35 21.79 0.38
CA VAL A 451 -30.33 22.58 1.15
C VAL A 451 -30.73 21.81 2.38
N THR A 452 -30.44 22.36 3.55
CA THR A 452 -30.74 21.73 4.85
C THR A 452 -31.97 22.29 5.53
N ASP A 453 -32.27 23.56 5.34
CA ASP A 453 -33.42 24.21 5.97
C ASP A 453 -34.06 25.24 5.02
N ILE A 454 -35.37 25.32 5.02
CA ILE A 454 -36.16 26.30 4.30
C ILE A 454 -37.03 27.00 5.32
N LEU A 455 -36.83 28.30 5.53
CA LEU A 455 -37.53 29.14 6.51
C LEU A 455 -38.25 30.27 5.79
N PRO A 456 -39.53 30.09 5.42
CA PRO A 456 -40.30 31.13 4.75
C PRO A 456 -40.63 32.30 5.69
N ALA A 457 -40.73 33.51 5.14
CA ALA A 457 -41.23 34.68 5.85
C ALA A 457 -42.76 34.60 6.03
N GLU A 458 -43.30 35.43 6.91
CA GLU A 458 -44.73 35.43 7.21
C GLU A 458 -45.57 35.69 5.93
N GLY A 459 -46.49 34.74 5.64
CA GLY A 459 -47.34 34.76 4.46
C GLY A 459 -46.74 34.22 3.19
N VAL A 460 -45.58 33.60 3.24
CA VAL A 460 -44.91 32.90 2.12
C VAL A 460 -44.87 31.39 2.41
N THR A 461 -45.09 30.56 1.40
CA THR A 461 -44.96 29.11 1.55
C THR A 461 -43.52 28.64 1.21
N GLU A 462 -43.10 27.48 1.74
CA GLU A 462 -41.80 26.89 1.41
C GLU A 462 -41.66 26.67 -0.10
N THR A 463 -42.71 26.16 -0.74
CA THR A 463 -42.76 25.92 -2.17
C THR A 463 -42.61 27.21 -2.99
N GLU A 464 -43.25 28.33 -2.57
CA GLU A 464 -43.10 29.62 -3.23
C GLU A 464 -41.69 30.16 -3.09
N LEU A 465 -41.13 30.12 -1.88
CA LEU A 465 -39.73 30.52 -1.62
C LEU A 465 -38.76 29.73 -2.48
N LEU A 466 -38.87 28.41 -2.47
CA LEU A 466 -37.95 27.53 -3.23
C LEU A 466 -38.12 27.72 -4.75
N THR A 467 -39.33 27.88 -5.26
CA THR A 467 -39.60 28.11 -6.69
C THR A 467 -39.00 29.43 -7.18
N LEU A 468 -39.13 30.51 -6.41
CA LEU A 468 -38.57 31.83 -6.76
C LEU A 468 -37.07 31.87 -6.61
N ALA A 469 -36.53 31.21 -5.57
CA ALA A 469 -35.10 31.02 -5.41
C ALA A 469 -34.49 30.21 -6.58
N CYS A 470 -35.13 29.10 -6.98
CA CYS A 470 -34.74 28.31 -8.13
C CYS A 470 -34.73 29.12 -9.42
N ALA A 471 -35.77 29.95 -9.66
CA ALA A 471 -35.80 30.82 -10.84
C ALA A 471 -34.63 31.81 -10.89
N LEU A 472 -34.24 32.38 -9.74
CA LEU A 472 -33.13 33.31 -9.62
C LEU A 472 -31.77 32.59 -9.80
N GLU A 473 -31.60 31.40 -9.21
CA GLU A 473 -30.32 30.64 -9.20
C GLU A 473 -30.06 29.84 -10.48
N LYS A 474 -31.07 29.63 -11.33
CA LYS A 474 -31.00 28.84 -12.57
C LYS A 474 -29.89 29.27 -13.55
N LYS A 475 -29.50 30.54 -13.52
CA LYS A 475 -28.43 31.12 -14.36
C LYS A 475 -27.11 31.31 -13.59
N SER A 476 -27.02 30.86 -12.35
CA SER A 476 -25.84 30.98 -11.51
C SER A 476 -24.97 29.71 -11.61
N GLU A 477 -23.69 29.90 -11.77
CA GLU A 477 -22.71 28.79 -11.76
C GLU A 477 -22.18 28.48 -10.36
N HIS A 478 -22.64 29.19 -9.34
CA HIS A 478 -22.16 29.06 -7.98
C HIS A 478 -22.54 27.68 -7.37
N PRO A 479 -21.65 26.99 -6.60
CA PRO A 479 -21.98 25.70 -5.98
C PRO A 479 -23.27 25.74 -5.11
N LEU A 480 -23.54 26.84 -4.41
CA LEU A 480 -24.74 26.98 -3.61
C LEU A 480 -26.03 27.05 -4.46
N ALA A 481 -25.93 27.59 -5.70
CA ALA A 481 -27.03 27.58 -6.64
C ALA A 481 -27.44 26.16 -7.03
N LYS A 482 -26.43 25.29 -7.31
CA LYS A 482 -26.69 23.89 -7.63
C LYS A 482 -27.47 23.16 -6.54
N ALA A 483 -27.20 23.47 -5.28
CA ALA A 483 -27.93 22.90 -4.15
C ALA A 483 -29.41 23.28 -4.17
N VAL A 484 -29.72 24.57 -4.45
CA VAL A 484 -31.10 25.07 -4.54
C VAL A 484 -31.81 24.44 -5.74
N LEU A 485 -31.14 24.31 -6.88
CA LEU A 485 -31.69 23.70 -8.09
C LEU A 485 -31.99 22.22 -7.87
N LYS A 486 -31.05 21.47 -7.29
CA LYS A 486 -31.22 20.04 -6.95
C LYS A 486 -32.43 19.83 -6.06
N LYS A 487 -32.56 20.66 -5.02
CA LYS A 487 -33.71 20.58 -4.09
C LYS A 487 -35.05 20.87 -4.77
N ALA A 488 -35.07 21.85 -5.68
CA ALA A 488 -36.27 22.18 -6.44
C ALA A 488 -36.66 21.05 -7.44
N GLU A 489 -35.71 20.38 -8.01
CA GLU A 489 -35.88 19.22 -8.88
C GLU A 489 -36.42 18.00 -8.11
N GLU A 490 -35.89 17.69 -6.94
CA GLU A 490 -36.41 16.65 -6.04
C GLU A 490 -37.88 16.85 -5.70
N GLU A 491 -38.29 18.13 -5.50
CA GLU A 491 -39.68 18.53 -5.24
C GLU A 491 -40.52 18.72 -6.52
N LYS A 492 -39.92 18.46 -7.70
CA LYS A 492 -40.53 18.56 -9.02
C LYS A 492 -41.13 19.94 -9.29
N LEU A 493 -40.47 21.01 -8.84
CA LEU A 493 -40.89 22.39 -9.03
C LEU A 493 -40.42 22.92 -10.38
N VAL A 494 -41.29 23.62 -11.08
CA VAL A 494 -40.96 24.26 -12.35
C VAL A 494 -40.74 25.74 -12.12
N ALA A 495 -39.50 26.19 -12.27
CA ALA A 495 -39.12 27.60 -12.13
C ALA A 495 -39.35 28.38 -13.43
N GLY A 496 -39.91 29.60 -13.30
CA GLY A 496 -40.05 30.52 -14.43
C GLY A 496 -38.71 31.05 -14.94
N GLU A 497 -38.67 31.50 -16.21
CA GLU A 497 -37.48 32.11 -16.77
C GLU A 497 -37.31 33.56 -16.33
N VAL A 498 -36.09 33.88 -15.87
CA VAL A 498 -35.71 35.25 -15.45
C VAL A 498 -34.99 35.99 -16.54
N THR A 499 -35.19 37.31 -16.57
CA THR A 499 -34.49 38.25 -17.44
C THR A 499 -33.63 39.21 -16.61
N GLY A 500 -32.66 39.89 -17.23
CA GLY A 500 -31.84 40.88 -16.55
C GLY A 500 -31.00 40.30 -15.40
N PHE A 501 -30.57 39.03 -15.48
CA PHE A 501 -29.75 38.38 -14.46
C PHE A 501 -28.43 39.11 -14.29
N GLN A 502 -28.10 39.40 -13.04
CA GLN A 502 -26.84 40.02 -12.63
C GLN A 502 -26.27 39.31 -11.41
N ALA A 503 -25.07 38.80 -11.54
CA ALA A 503 -24.26 38.34 -10.38
C ALA A 503 -23.57 39.56 -9.76
N LEU A 504 -23.71 39.73 -8.43
CA LEU A 504 -23.14 40.81 -7.64
C LEU A 504 -21.98 40.21 -6.79
N PRO A 505 -20.75 40.27 -7.24
CA PRO A 505 -19.62 39.56 -6.57
C PRO A 505 -19.52 39.90 -5.08
N GLY A 506 -19.48 38.88 -4.22
CA GLY A 506 -19.39 38.98 -2.77
C GLY A 506 -20.70 39.36 -2.07
N ASN A 507 -21.79 39.65 -2.80
CA ASN A 507 -23.09 40.09 -2.26
C ASN A 507 -24.23 39.11 -2.55
N GLY A 508 -24.47 38.77 -3.81
CA GLY A 508 -25.58 37.92 -4.20
C GLY A 508 -25.98 38.04 -5.66
N LEU A 509 -27.24 37.84 -5.96
CA LEU A 509 -27.82 37.77 -7.29
C LEU A 509 -29.04 38.72 -7.41
N SER A 510 -29.32 39.23 -8.61
CA SER A 510 -30.52 39.97 -8.92
C SER A 510 -31.01 39.59 -10.30
N ALA A 511 -32.32 39.42 -10.47
CA ALA A 511 -32.97 39.17 -11.76
C ALA A 511 -34.43 39.67 -11.74
N VAL A 512 -35.10 39.64 -12.90
CA VAL A 512 -36.51 40.01 -13.04
C VAL A 512 -37.29 38.81 -13.56
N LEU A 513 -38.34 38.43 -12.84
CA LEU A 513 -39.29 37.37 -13.21
C LEU A 513 -40.63 38.06 -13.58
N GLY A 514 -40.96 38.19 -14.87
CA GLY A 514 -42.10 38.93 -15.33
C GLY A 514 -41.98 40.42 -14.96
N SER A 515 -42.79 40.90 -13.98
CA SER A 515 -42.72 42.26 -13.43
C SER A 515 -42.00 42.36 -12.08
N ASP A 516 -41.66 41.21 -11.48
CA ASP A 516 -41.12 41.13 -10.14
C ASP A 516 -39.59 41.10 -10.12
N LYS A 517 -38.98 41.98 -9.36
CA LYS A 517 -37.54 41.99 -9.11
C LYS A 517 -37.22 41.00 -8.01
N LEU A 518 -36.43 39.97 -8.33
CA LEU A 518 -35.91 39.00 -7.39
C LEU A 518 -34.48 39.38 -7.00
N THR A 519 -34.15 39.24 -5.73
CA THR A 519 -32.79 39.41 -5.22
C THR A 519 -32.52 38.32 -4.19
N GLY A 520 -31.34 37.71 -4.29
CA GLY A 520 -30.89 36.68 -3.34
C GLY A 520 -29.44 36.88 -2.96
N GLY A 521 -29.04 36.48 -1.73
CA GLY A 521 -27.65 36.61 -1.32
C GLY A 521 -27.41 36.52 0.18
N SER A 522 -26.22 36.99 0.60
CA SER A 522 -25.80 36.95 1.99
C SER A 522 -26.67 37.79 2.93
N MET A 523 -26.72 37.42 4.21
CA MET A 523 -27.41 38.18 5.26
C MET A 523 -27.01 39.66 5.22
N LYS A 524 -25.72 39.97 5.16
CA LYS A 524 -25.19 41.34 5.12
C LYS A 524 -25.73 42.13 3.94
N PHE A 525 -25.80 41.55 2.78
CA PHE A 525 -26.29 42.19 1.56
C PHE A 525 -27.81 42.48 1.62
N ILE A 526 -28.60 41.47 1.96
CA ILE A 526 -30.06 41.61 2.00
C ILE A 526 -30.53 42.53 3.15
N SER A 527 -29.88 42.45 4.32
CA SER A 527 -30.20 43.37 5.44
C SER A 527 -29.90 44.84 5.15
N SER A 528 -29.02 45.16 4.20
CA SER A 528 -28.78 46.54 3.73
C SER A 528 -29.91 47.08 2.84
N GLN A 529 -30.74 46.19 2.26
CA GLN A 529 -31.81 46.57 1.33
C GLN A 529 -33.23 46.41 1.92
N THR A 530 -33.38 45.46 2.86
CA THR A 530 -34.71 45.07 3.38
C THR A 530 -34.62 44.83 4.88
N LYS A 531 -35.67 45.22 5.61
CA LYS A 531 -35.77 44.91 7.04
C LYS A 531 -36.05 43.42 7.23
N VAL A 532 -35.10 42.71 7.84
CA VAL A 532 -35.25 41.32 8.27
C VAL A 532 -35.93 41.31 9.64
N SER A 533 -36.92 40.44 9.86
CA SER A 533 -37.55 40.30 11.17
C SER A 533 -36.57 39.81 12.22
N ALA A 534 -36.70 40.24 13.45
CA ALA A 534 -35.80 39.85 14.53
C ALA A 534 -35.75 38.33 14.76
N ASP A 535 -36.85 37.62 14.49
CA ASP A 535 -36.94 36.17 14.60
C ASP A 535 -36.11 35.49 13.49
N LEU A 536 -36.26 35.92 12.24
CA LEU A 536 -35.48 35.37 11.11
C LEU A 536 -34.00 35.73 11.22
N ASP A 537 -33.64 36.93 11.71
CA ASP A 537 -32.22 37.29 11.97
C ASP A 537 -31.61 36.38 13.03
N LYS A 538 -32.34 36.12 14.13
CA LYS A 538 -31.88 35.19 15.15
C LYS A 538 -31.71 33.76 14.61
N ARG A 539 -32.66 33.26 13.81
CA ARG A 539 -32.58 31.92 13.19
C ARG A 539 -31.46 31.84 12.18
N ALA A 540 -31.21 32.85 11.35
CA ALA A 540 -30.09 32.90 10.43
C ALA A 540 -28.75 32.84 11.17
N LYS A 541 -28.60 33.56 12.29
CA LYS A 541 -27.42 33.49 13.14
C LYS A 541 -27.22 32.09 13.75
N GLN A 542 -28.32 31.49 14.23
CA GLN A 542 -28.27 30.09 14.76
C GLN A 542 -27.84 29.08 13.67
N LEU A 543 -28.39 29.22 12.44
CA LEU A 543 -27.96 28.35 11.32
C LEU A 543 -26.50 28.55 10.98
N ALA A 544 -26.02 29.82 10.97
CA ALA A 544 -24.59 30.08 10.76
C ALA A 544 -23.70 29.51 11.89
N GLU A 545 -24.19 29.52 13.14
CA GLU A 545 -23.52 28.86 14.28
C GLU A 545 -23.48 27.37 14.17
N GLN A 546 -24.40 26.76 13.43
CA GLN A 546 -24.40 25.33 13.09
C GLN A 546 -23.53 24.97 11.86
N GLY A 547 -22.80 25.94 11.30
CA GLY A 547 -21.92 25.71 10.13
C GLY A 547 -22.68 25.78 8.79
N LYS A 548 -23.93 26.24 8.78
CA LYS A 548 -24.76 26.38 7.57
C LYS A 548 -24.63 27.77 6.98
N THR A 549 -24.81 27.89 5.67
CA THR A 549 -24.80 29.19 4.97
C THR A 549 -26.23 29.65 4.69
N PRO A 550 -26.77 30.62 5.46
CA PRO A 550 -28.10 31.15 5.22
C PRO A 550 -28.11 32.11 4.02
N LEU A 551 -28.88 31.79 2.98
CA LEU A 551 -29.15 32.61 1.82
C LEU A 551 -30.52 33.25 1.98
N LEU A 552 -30.63 34.57 1.86
CA LEU A 552 -31.89 35.30 1.95
C LEU A 552 -32.39 35.68 0.56
N PHE A 553 -33.68 35.53 0.37
CA PHE A 553 -34.35 35.85 -0.90
C PHE A 553 -35.42 36.89 -0.72
N THR A 554 -35.55 37.81 -1.70
CA THR A 554 -36.54 38.89 -1.67
C THR A 554 -37.26 39.01 -3.01
N ARG A 555 -38.51 39.48 -2.98
CA ARG A 555 -39.31 39.87 -4.15
C ARG A 555 -39.77 41.32 -3.99
N ASN A 556 -39.41 42.18 -4.93
CA ASN A 556 -39.73 43.62 -4.92
C ASN A 556 -39.30 44.28 -3.59
N GLY A 557 -38.20 43.93 -3.01
CA GLY A 557 -37.72 44.46 -1.72
C GLY A 557 -38.44 43.90 -0.48
N LYS A 558 -39.37 42.93 -0.63
CA LYS A 558 -40.00 42.22 0.49
C LYS A 558 -39.31 40.87 0.70
N LEU A 559 -38.96 40.56 1.94
CA LEU A 559 -38.31 39.28 2.28
C LEU A 559 -39.23 38.09 2.01
N LEU A 560 -38.76 37.10 1.29
CA LEU A 560 -39.43 35.82 1.03
C LEU A 560 -39.07 34.78 2.11
N GLY A 561 -37.84 34.78 2.57
CA GLY A 561 -37.37 33.82 3.56
C GLY A 561 -35.87 33.55 3.46
N ILE A 562 -35.45 32.47 4.14
CA ILE A 562 -34.08 31.97 4.23
C ILE A 562 -34.03 30.54 3.69
N ILE A 563 -33.06 30.25 2.85
CA ILE A 563 -32.67 28.87 2.47
C ILE A 563 -31.26 28.68 3.01
N ALA A 564 -31.09 27.72 3.90
CA ALA A 564 -29.76 27.35 4.43
C ALA A 564 -29.17 26.21 3.63
N VAL A 565 -27.93 26.40 3.23
CA VAL A 565 -27.16 25.42 2.47
C VAL A 565 -25.94 25.05 3.28
N ALA A 566 -25.62 23.76 3.35
CA ALA A 566 -24.42 23.26 4.02
C ALA A 566 -23.84 22.07 3.28
N ASP A 567 -22.54 21.87 3.47
CA ASP A 567 -21.87 20.63 3.10
C ASP A 567 -22.15 19.59 4.20
N VAL A 568 -22.94 18.57 3.86
CA VAL A 568 -23.50 17.63 4.82
C VAL A 568 -22.49 16.56 5.19
N ILE A 569 -22.40 16.21 6.47
CA ILE A 569 -21.58 15.10 6.97
C ILE A 569 -22.09 13.79 6.36
N LYS A 570 -21.18 12.97 5.82
CA LYS A 570 -21.53 11.63 5.31
C LYS A 570 -22.10 10.76 6.45
N GLU A 571 -23.08 9.96 6.14
CA GLU A 571 -23.79 9.12 7.13
C GLU A 571 -22.84 8.16 7.89
N ASP A 572 -21.78 7.69 7.23
CA ASP A 572 -20.82 6.76 7.80
C ASP A 572 -19.70 7.44 8.61
N SER A 573 -19.50 8.78 8.48
CA SER A 573 -18.36 9.49 9.07
C SER A 573 -18.33 9.42 10.61
N PRO A 574 -19.40 9.64 11.37
CA PRO A 574 -19.35 9.54 12.83
C PRO A 574 -19.03 8.13 13.31
N ARG A 575 -19.52 7.11 12.59
CA ARG A 575 -19.22 5.72 12.89
C ARG A 575 -17.77 5.39 12.59
N ALA A 576 -17.23 5.85 11.47
CA ALA A 576 -15.84 5.62 11.08
C ALA A 576 -14.86 6.28 12.07
N VAL A 577 -15.14 7.50 12.51
CA VAL A 577 -14.39 8.19 13.57
C VAL A 577 -14.39 7.36 14.87
N LYS A 578 -15.55 6.87 15.28
CA LYS A 578 -15.68 6.05 16.48
C LYS A 578 -14.93 4.73 16.39
N GLU A 579 -14.92 4.09 15.21
CA GLU A 579 -14.14 2.88 14.96
C GLU A 579 -12.63 3.12 15.10
N LEU A 580 -12.10 4.25 14.58
CA LEU A 580 -10.70 4.66 14.73
C LEU A 580 -10.34 4.90 16.20
N GLN A 581 -11.18 5.63 16.94
CA GLN A 581 -10.99 5.87 18.37
C GLN A 581 -10.98 4.56 19.17
N ASN A 582 -11.86 3.61 18.86
CA ASN A 582 -11.88 2.28 19.49
C ASN A 582 -10.59 1.48 19.22
N MET A 583 -9.90 1.78 18.12
CA MET A 583 -8.57 1.22 17.81
C MET A 583 -7.43 1.94 18.55
N GLY A 584 -7.72 2.96 19.37
CA GLY A 584 -6.75 3.78 20.09
C GLY A 584 -6.06 4.82 19.22
N ILE A 585 -6.67 5.20 18.09
CA ILE A 585 -6.15 6.19 17.15
C ILE A 585 -6.82 7.53 17.45
N CYS A 586 -6.03 8.59 17.58
CA CYS A 586 -6.52 9.95 17.72
C CYS A 586 -6.96 10.50 16.38
N VAL A 587 -8.15 11.09 16.29
CA VAL A 587 -8.74 11.59 15.05
C VAL A 587 -8.85 13.11 15.09
N VAL A 588 -8.21 13.78 14.14
CA VAL A 588 -8.17 15.24 14.03
C VAL A 588 -8.80 15.68 12.71
N MET A 589 -9.65 16.70 12.75
CA MET A 589 -10.18 17.32 11.55
C MET A 589 -9.35 18.55 11.17
N LEU A 590 -8.97 18.66 9.90
CA LEU A 590 -8.33 19.83 9.30
C LEU A 590 -9.32 20.56 8.38
N THR A 591 -9.40 21.88 8.49
CA THR A 591 -10.29 22.67 7.62
C THR A 591 -9.81 24.11 7.48
N GLY A 592 -10.09 24.73 6.33
CA GLY A 592 -9.93 26.17 6.12
C GLY A 592 -11.07 27.01 6.69
N ASP A 593 -12.13 26.40 7.21
CA ASP A 593 -13.25 27.11 7.82
C ASP A 593 -12.83 27.87 9.08
N ASN A 594 -13.66 28.85 9.46
CA ASN A 594 -13.51 29.51 10.74
C ASN A 594 -13.72 28.55 11.92
N GLU A 595 -13.11 28.85 13.05
CA GLU A 595 -13.10 28.05 14.28
C GLU A 595 -14.49 27.58 14.72
N ARG A 596 -15.51 28.48 14.68
CA ARG A 596 -16.86 28.17 15.13
C ARG A 596 -17.53 27.10 14.26
N THR A 597 -17.49 27.26 12.94
CA THR A 597 -18.03 26.31 11.97
C THR A 597 -17.30 24.97 12.05
N ALA A 598 -15.96 25.00 12.14
CA ALA A 598 -15.13 23.84 12.25
C ALA A 598 -15.43 23.01 13.50
N ARG A 599 -15.56 23.66 14.68
CA ARG A 599 -15.93 22.97 15.93
C ARG A 599 -17.33 22.36 15.89
N ALA A 600 -18.28 23.04 15.25
CA ALA A 600 -19.65 22.51 15.12
C ALA A 600 -19.65 21.20 14.31
N ILE A 601 -18.96 21.17 13.17
CA ILE A 601 -18.83 19.99 12.32
C ILE A 601 -18.01 18.90 13.01
N GLY A 602 -16.89 19.26 13.66
CA GLY A 602 -16.05 18.31 14.40
C GLY A 602 -16.79 17.61 15.54
N THR A 603 -17.63 18.36 16.25
CA THR A 603 -18.48 17.80 17.31
C THR A 603 -19.51 16.82 16.75
N GLN A 604 -20.14 17.15 15.63
CA GLN A 604 -21.10 16.24 14.94
C GLN A 604 -20.42 14.98 14.41
N ALA A 605 -19.21 15.12 13.87
CA ALA A 605 -18.41 13.98 13.39
C ALA A 605 -17.82 13.15 14.53
N GLY A 606 -17.68 13.74 15.74
CA GLY A 606 -17.15 13.10 16.94
C GLY A 606 -15.62 12.98 16.95
N VAL A 607 -14.90 13.85 16.25
CA VAL A 607 -13.43 13.87 16.24
C VAL A 607 -12.86 14.31 17.60
N ASP A 608 -11.61 13.91 17.89
CA ASP A 608 -10.95 14.24 19.15
C ASP A 608 -10.49 15.70 19.20
N ASP A 609 -10.09 16.26 18.06
CA ASP A 609 -9.68 17.67 17.97
C ASP A 609 -9.93 18.25 16.57
N VAL A 610 -9.90 19.59 16.47
CA VAL A 610 -10.18 20.35 15.25
C VAL A 610 -9.12 21.43 15.07
N ILE A 611 -8.49 21.46 13.90
CA ILE A 611 -7.55 22.51 13.50
C ILE A 611 -8.20 23.31 12.38
N ALA A 612 -8.68 24.50 12.74
CA ALA A 612 -9.42 25.40 11.86
C ALA A 612 -8.54 26.47 11.22
N GLY A 613 -9.05 27.14 10.18
CA GLY A 613 -8.37 28.25 9.51
C GLY A 613 -7.09 27.86 8.77
N VAL A 614 -6.93 26.58 8.42
CA VAL A 614 -5.74 26.07 7.74
C VAL A 614 -5.88 26.28 6.24
N LEU A 615 -5.08 27.18 5.70
CA LEU A 615 -4.99 27.36 4.24
C LEU A 615 -4.40 26.11 3.58
N PRO A 616 -4.64 25.89 2.27
CA PRO A 616 -4.11 24.71 1.55
C PRO A 616 -2.62 24.49 1.76
N ASP A 617 -1.81 25.55 1.64
CA ASP A 617 -0.34 25.50 1.84
C ASP A 617 0.05 25.23 3.31
N GLY A 618 -0.81 25.53 4.26
CA GLY A 618 -0.60 25.29 5.69
C GLY A 618 -0.84 23.85 6.14
N LYS A 619 -1.61 23.05 5.39
CA LYS A 619 -1.92 21.67 5.77
C LYS A 619 -0.67 20.81 5.93
N GLU A 620 0.35 21.00 5.06
CA GLU A 620 1.62 20.28 5.15
C GLU A 620 2.33 20.55 6.48
N SER A 621 2.38 21.81 6.91
CA SER A 621 3.03 22.21 8.16
C SER A 621 2.33 21.62 9.39
N VAL A 622 1.00 21.56 9.38
CA VAL A 622 0.23 20.90 10.44
C VAL A 622 0.57 19.41 10.51
N ILE A 623 0.59 18.71 9.38
CA ILE A 623 0.98 17.28 9.33
C ILE A 623 2.40 17.09 9.87
N ARG A 624 3.33 17.99 9.54
CA ARG A 624 4.70 17.98 10.06
C ARG A 624 4.72 18.04 11.59
N SER A 625 3.97 18.94 12.20
CA SER A 625 3.88 19.08 13.65
C SER A 625 3.22 17.86 14.32
N LEU A 626 2.20 17.28 13.69
CA LEU A 626 1.56 16.06 14.20
C LEU A 626 2.51 14.86 14.17
N LYS A 627 3.40 14.77 13.16
CA LYS A 627 4.40 13.68 13.07
C LYS A 627 5.44 13.70 14.19
N GLU A 628 5.65 14.81 14.84
CA GLU A 628 6.51 14.89 16.02
C GLU A 628 5.88 14.19 17.23
N GLN A 629 4.55 14.06 17.26
CA GLN A 629 3.79 13.44 18.36
C GLN A 629 3.49 11.96 18.11
N GLY A 630 3.47 11.51 16.83
CA GLY A 630 3.18 10.12 16.50
C GLY A 630 3.14 9.84 15.00
N LYS A 631 2.83 8.61 14.64
CA LYS A 631 2.64 8.18 13.25
C LYS A 631 1.32 8.70 12.69
N VAL A 632 1.37 9.52 11.64
CA VAL A 632 0.24 10.25 11.08
C VAL A 632 -0.21 9.64 9.76
N ALA A 633 -1.51 9.37 9.64
CA ALA A 633 -2.19 9.23 8.35
C ALA A 633 -2.94 10.51 8.01
N MET A 634 -2.78 11.02 6.79
CA MET A 634 -3.61 12.10 6.24
C MET A 634 -4.63 11.51 5.28
N VAL A 635 -5.89 11.91 5.42
CA VAL A 635 -7.00 11.50 4.53
C VAL A 635 -7.56 12.73 3.85
N GLY A 636 -7.62 12.71 2.52
CA GLY A 636 -8.15 13.80 1.70
C GLY A 636 -8.60 13.32 0.32
N ASP A 637 -9.32 14.16 -0.41
CA ASP A 637 -9.89 13.84 -1.73
C ASP A 637 -9.37 14.71 -2.86
N GLY A 638 -8.74 15.85 -2.54
CA GLY A 638 -8.45 16.93 -3.46
C GLY A 638 -6.99 17.20 -3.78
N ILE A 639 -6.80 18.01 -4.83
CA ILE A 639 -5.48 18.52 -5.26
C ILE A 639 -4.82 19.30 -4.11
N ASN A 640 -5.62 20.03 -3.34
CA ASN A 640 -5.16 20.86 -2.22
C ASN A 640 -4.53 20.04 -1.08
N ASP A 641 -4.82 18.76 -1.00
CA ASP A 641 -4.31 17.86 0.05
C ASP A 641 -3.03 17.14 -0.37
N ALA A 642 -2.66 17.16 -1.65
CA ALA A 642 -1.51 16.42 -2.17
C ALA A 642 -0.19 16.67 -1.40
N PRO A 643 0.17 17.92 -1.02
CA PRO A 643 1.35 18.15 -0.20
C PRO A 643 1.25 17.52 1.19
N ALA A 644 0.08 17.56 1.81
CA ALA A 644 -0.18 16.98 3.13
C ALA A 644 -0.21 15.45 3.08
N LEU A 645 -0.81 14.85 2.04
CA LEU A 645 -0.81 13.40 1.77
C LEU A 645 0.61 12.87 1.63
N THR A 646 1.43 13.53 0.81
CA THR A 646 2.84 13.16 0.62
C THR A 646 3.67 13.33 1.89
N ARG A 647 3.35 14.32 2.73
CA ARG A 647 4.09 14.60 3.96
C ARG A 647 3.79 13.62 5.08
N ALA A 648 2.60 13.09 5.16
CA ALA A 648 2.18 12.12 6.18
C ALA A 648 3.08 10.85 6.18
N ASP A 649 2.98 10.03 7.22
CA ASP A 649 3.58 8.69 7.19
C ASP A 649 2.81 7.76 6.26
N ILE A 650 1.50 8.02 6.11
CA ILE A 650 0.60 7.39 5.15
C ILE A 650 -0.38 8.44 4.60
N GLY A 651 -0.35 8.68 3.31
CA GLY A 651 -1.37 9.43 2.60
C GLY A 651 -2.50 8.51 2.14
N ILE A 652 -3.75 8.87 2.40
CA ILE A 652 -4.95 8.11 2.01
C ILE A 652 -5.83 9.00 1.15
N ALA A 653 -5.98 8.68 -0.13
CA ALA A 653 -6.95 9.33 -1.01
C ALA A 653 -8.30 8.63 -0.90
N ILE A 654 -9.38 9.41 -0.72
CA ILE A 654 -10.74 8.90 -0.57
C ILE A 654 -11.60 9.24 -1.79
N GLY A 655 -12.41 8.27 -2.24
CA GLY A 655 -13.19 8.39 -3.47
C GLY A 655 -12.30 8.22 -4.72
N ALA A 656 -12.90 8.20 -5.89
CA ALA A 656 -12.16 8.26 -7.15
C ALA A 656 -11.59 9.68 -7.38
N GLY A 657 -10.84 10.20 -6.37
CA GLY A 657 -10.32 11.56 -6.29
C GLY A 657 -9.58 12.01 -7.55
N THR A 658 -9.10 13.24 -7.53
CA THR A 658 -8.31 13.75 -8.67
C THR A 658 -7.07 12.89 -8.88
N ASP A 659 -6.63 12.72 -10.14
CA ASP A 659 -5.42 11.96 -10.48
C ASP A 659 -4.20 12.39 -9.64
N ILE A 660 -4.12 13.68 -9.29
CA ILE A 660 -3.06 14.25 -8.44
C ILE A 660 -3.12 13.74 -6.99
N ALA A 661 -4.33 13.65 -6.40
CA ALA A 661 -4.48 13.11 -5.06
C ALA A 661 -4.18 11.60 -5.03
N ILE A 662 -4.63 10.88 -6.07
CA ILE A 662 -4.30 9.47 -6.26
C ILE A 662 -2.78 9.30 -6.35
N ASP A 663 -2.08 10.13 -7.12
CA ASP A 663 -0.62 10.02 -7.27
C ASP A 663 0.15 10.33 -5.98
N ALA A 664 -0.32 11.29 -5.19
CA ALA A 664 0.30 11.70 -3.94
C ALA A 664 0.07 10.71 -2.77
N ALA A 665 -1.01 9.92 -2.82
CA ALA A 665 -1.39 9.03 -1.73
C ALA A 665 -0.64 7.69 -1.77
N ASP A 666 -0.50 7.04 -0.61
CA ASP A 666 0.02 5.68 -0.42
C ASP A 666 -1.09 4.62 -0.51
N VAL A 667 -2.30 5.01 -0.12
CA VAL A 667 -3.50 4.17 -0.12
C VAL A 667 -4.61 4.91 -0.86
N VAL A 668 -5.29 4.21 -1.76
CA VAL A 668 -6.43 4.75 -2.51
C VAL A 668 -7.69 3.98 -2.13
N LEU A 669 -8.68 4.68 -1.64
CA LEU A 669 -10.01 4.16 -1.35
C LEU A 669 -10.92 4.47 -2.54
N MET A 670 -11.37 3.44 -3.23
CA MET A 670 -12.19 3.58 -4.45
C MET A 670 -13.58 4.14 -4.16
N LYS A 671 -14.07 3.91 -2.94
CA LYS A 671 -15.35 4.45 -2.46
C LYS A 671 -15.15 5.78 -1.76
N SER A 672 -16.17 6.63 -1.84
CA SER A 672 -16.20 7.87 -1.07
C SER A 672 -16.73 7.67 0.35
N GLN A 673 -16.42 6.53 1.00
CA GLN A 673 -16.89 6.16 2.34
C GLN A 673 -15.74 6.25 3.35
N LEU A 674 -15.94 7.05 4.41
CA LEU A 674 -14.91 7.21 5.45
C LEU A 674 -14.68 5.90 6.23
N SER A 675 -15.68 5.01 6.28
CA SER A 675 -15.60 3.67 6.91
C SER A 675 -14.54 2.75 6.30
N ASP A 676 -14.04 3.04 5.10
CA ASP A 676 -12.94 2.29 4.49
C ASP A 676 -11.57 2.65 5.09
N VAL A 677 -11.44 3.81 5.75
CA VAL A 677 -10.20 4.18 6.47
C VAL A 677 -9.94 3.23 7.66
N PRO A 678 -10.86 3.05 8.64
CA PRO A 678 -10.66 2.05 9.68
C PRO A 678 -10.56 0.62 9.13
N ALA A 679 -11.22 0.29 8.01
CA ALA A 679 -11.10 -1.01 7.34
C ALA A 679 -9.69 -1.24 6.79
N ALA A 680 -9.05 -0.24 6.17
CA ALA A 680 -7.66 -0.28 5.70
C ALA A 680 -6.67 -0.52 6.85
N VAL A 681 -6.81 0.23 7.95
CA VAL A 681 -5.99 0.03 9.16
C VAL A 681 -6.16 -1.37 9.74
N ARG A 682 -7.40 -1.86 9.80
CA ARG A 682 -7.73 -3.20 10.32
C ARG A 682 -7.13 -4.30 9.47
N LEU A 683 -7.22 -4.19 8.14
CA LEU A 683 -6.61 -5.12 7.20
C LEU A 683 -5.08 -5.14 7.33
N SER A 684 -4.46 -3.98 7.41
CA SER A 684 -3.02 -3.85 7.65
C SER A 684 -2.60 -4.55 8.95
N ARG A 685 -3.27 -4.26 10.07
CA ARG A 685 -2.99 -4.90 11.38
C ARG A 685 -3.18 -6.42 11.35
N ALA A 686 -4.20 -6.91 10.63
CA ALA A 686 -4.42 -8.35 10.45
C ALA A 686 -3.30 -8.98 9.64
N THR A 687 -2.84 -8.33 8.59
CA THR A 687 -1.72 -8.78 7.75
C THR A 687 -0.41 -8.81 8.53
N LEU A 688 -0.11 -7.74 9.29
CA LEU A 688 1.07 -7.68 10.15
C LEU A 688 1.07 -8.78 11.22
N ARG A 689 -0.07 -9.03 11.86
CA ARG A 689 -0.21 -10.14 12.82
C ARG A 689 0.08 -11.48 12.16
N ASN A 690 -0.47 -11.71 10.98
CA ASN A 690 -0.24 -12.94 10.21
C ASN A 690 1.24 -13.11 9.86
N ILE A 691 1.93 -12.02 9.47
CA ILE A 691 3.38 -12.04 9.22
C ILE A 691 4.13 -12.43 10.49
N HIS A 692 3.81 -11.84 11.65
CA HIS A 692 4.48 -12.18 12.91
C HIS A 692 4.24 -13.64 13.31
N GLU A 693 3.02 -14.15 13.15
CA GLU A 693 2.69 -15.56 13.39
C GLU A 693 3.52 -16.47 12.47
N ASN A 694 3.61 -16.14 11.19
CA ASN A 694 4.40 -16.89 10.20
C ASN A 694 5.89 -16.90 10.54
N LEU A 695 6.45 -15.74 10.90
CA LEU A 695 7.85 -15.62 11.30
C LEU A 695 8.13 -16.39 12.58
N PHE A 696 7.25 -16.29 13.58
CA PHE A 696 7.38 -17.04 14.83
C PHE A 696 7.47 -18.55 14.56
N TRP A 697 6.54 -19.12 13.80
CA TRP A 697 6.54 -20.53 13.48
C TRP A 697 7.73 -20.95 12.62
N ALA A 698 8.15 -20.08 11.67
CA ALA A 698 9.34 -20.34 10.84
C ALA A 698 10.65 -20.42 11.64
N PHE A 699 10.75 -19.73 12.77
CA PHE A 699 11.92 -19.82 13.65
C PHE A 699 11.77 -20.90 14.72
N PHE A 700 10.59 -21.04 15.29
CA PHE A 700 10.34 -21.89 16.46
C PHE A 700 10.73 -23.36 16.22
N TYR A 701 10.34 -23.92 15.07
CA TYR A 701 10.69 -25.31 14.77
C TYR A 701 12.20 -25.51 14.57
N ASN A 702 12.91 -24.51 14.04
CA ASN A 702 14.36 -24.57 13.89
C ASN A 702 15.08 -24.51 15.25
N VAL A 703 14.63 -23.68 16.18
CA VAL A 703 15.19 -23.56 17.54
C VAL A 703 15.11 -24.90 18.28
N ILE A 704 14.02 -25.63 18.10
CA ILE A 704 13.86 -26.98 18.71
C ILE A 704 14.56 -28.04 17.87
N GLY A 705 14.43 -27.99 16.57
CA GLY A 705 14.88 -29.01 15.64
C GLY A 705 16.39 -29.11 15.51
N ILE A 706 17.12 -27.99 15.52
CA ILE A 706 18.59 -27.99 15.38
C ILE A 706 19.29 -28.73 16.55
N PRO A 707 19.00 -28.44 17.83
CA PRO A 707 19.57 -29.19 18.93
C PRO A 707 19.21 -30.68 18.90
N LEU A 708 17.98 -31.03 18.52
CA LEU A 708 17.54 -32.42 18.38
C LEU A 708 18.32 -33.12 17.26
N ALA A 709 18.48 -32.49 16.10
CA ALA A 709 19.25 -33.02 14.97
C ALA A 709 20.74 -33.14 15.30
N ALA A 710 21.29 -32.20 16.02
CA ALA A 710 22.67 -32.25 16.50
C ALA A 710 22.91 -33.37 17.54
N GLY A 711 21.86 -33.98 18.07
CA GLY A 711 21.93 -35.05 19.01
C GLY A 711 22.21 -34.63 20.46
N VAL A 712 21.92 -33.37 20.84
CA VAL A 712 22.13 -32.85 22.21
C VAL A 712 21.37 -33.68 23.25
N TRP A 713 20.22 -34.23 22.87
CA TRP A 713 19.38 -35.02 23.76
C TRP A 713 19.67 -36.54 23.76
N ILE A 714 20.60 -37.01 22.91
CA ILE A 714 20.98 -38.43 22.84
C ILE A 714 21.56 -38.91 24.17
N PRO A 715 22.50 -38.22 24.84
CA PRO A 715 23.08 -38.68 26.07
C PRO A 715 22.09 -38.74 27.24
N ILE A 716 21.00 -37.93 27.16
CA ILE A 716 20.02 -37.79 28.27
C ILE A 716 18.83 -38.73 28.05
N PHE A 717 18.25 -38.74 26.85
CA PHE A 717 16.99 -39.41 26.53
C PHE A 717 17.11 -40.49 25.45
N GLY A 718 18.28 -40.65 24.81
CA GLY A 718 18.45 -41.55 23.67
C GLY A 718 17.74 -41.10 22.41
N TRP A 719 17.21 -39.87 22.35
CA TRP A 719 16.42 -39.39 21.21
C TRP A 719 17.30 -39.08 20.02
N THR A 720 17.09 -39.81 18.93
CA THR A 720 17.79 -39.60 17.66
C THR A 720 16.83 -39.07 16.61
N LEU A 721 17.25 -38.09 15.83
CA LEU A 721 16.49 -37.60 14.70
C LEU A 721 17.12 -38.15 13.39
N ASN A 722 16.31 -38.87 12.64
CA ASN A 722 16.67 -39.30 11.30
C ASN A 722 16.55 -38.09 10.33
N PRO A 723 17.50 -37.84 9.41
CA PRO A 723 17.44 -36.77 8.43
C PRO A 723 16.12 -36.70 7.62
N MET A 724 15.47 -37.81 7.37
CA MET A 724 14.19 -37.91 6.67
C MET A 724 13.08 -37.16 7.40
N PHE A 725 12.96 -37.29 8.73
CA PHE A 725 11.97 -36.56 9.51
C PHE A 725 12.26 -35.05 9.51
N GLY A 726 13.52 -34.65 9.48
CA GLY A 726 13.92 -33.26 9.31
C GLY A 726 13.42 -32.66 7.98
N ALA A 727 13.58 -33.40 6.88
CA ALA A 727 13.08 -32.99 5.57
C ALA A 727 11.55 -32.92 5.50
N ALA A 728 10.83 -33.83 6.14
CA ALA A 728 9.38 -33.83 6.23
C ALA A 728 8.87 -32.62 7.04
N ALA A 729 9.46 -32.35 8.21
CA ALA A 729 9.11 -31.22 9.06
C ALA A 729 9.32 -29.87 8.35
N MET A 730 10.42 -29.74 7.61
CA MET A 730 10.70 -28.56 6.79
C MET A 730 9.63 -28.31 5.71
N SER A 731 9.24 -29.37 4.99
CA SER A 731 8.22 -29.27 3.95
C SER A 731 6.85 -28.88 4.54
N LEU A 732 6.50 -29.42 5.69
CA LEU A 732 5.27 -29.11 6.42
C LEU A 732 5.27 -27.66 6.93
N SER A 733 6.41 -27.14 7.39
CA SER A 733 6.56 -25.76 7.85
C SER A 733 6.18 -24.76 6.77
N SER A 734 6.70 -24.92 5.55
CA SER A 734 6.37 -24.05 4.41
C SER A 734 4.88 -24.11 4.06
N PHE A 735 4.28 -25.31 4.10
CA PHE A 735 2.83 -25.47 3.90
C PHE A 735 2.01 -24.75 4.97
N CYS A 736 2.39 -24.86 6.24
CA CYS A 736 1.70 -24.19 7.34
C CYS A 736 1.74 -22.67 7.21
N VAL A 737 2.88 -22.08 6.86
CA VAL A 737 3.04 -20.62 6.65
C VAL A 737 2.10 -20.12 5.55
N VAL A 738 2.06 -20.81 4.40
CA VAL A 738 1.19 -20.39 3.31
C VAL A 738 -0.29 -20.58 3.65
N THR A 739 -0.66 -21.68 4.29
CA THR A 739 -2.04 -21.92 4.73
C THR A 739 -2.48 -20.86 5.74
N ASN A 740 -1.60 -20.46 6.67
CA ASN A 740 -1.89 -19.38 7.61
C ASN A 740 -2.08 -18.04 6.89
N ALA A 741 -1.25 -17.72 5.88
CA ALA A 741 -1.43 -16.51 5.09
C ALA A 741 -2.75 -16.51 4.30
N LEU A 742 -3.13 -17.65 3.69
CA LEU A 742 -4.40 -17.79 2.99
C LEU A 742 -5.63 -17.63 3.90
N ARG A 743 -5.47 -17.82 5.22
CA ARG A 743 -6.53 -17.56 6.22
C ARG A 743 -6.99 -16.10 6.20
N LEU A 744 -6.15 -15.15 5.75
CA LEU A 744 -6.54 -13.75 5.56
C LEU A 744 -7.69 -13.58 4.57
N ASN A 745 -7.88 -14.47 3.60
CA ASN A 745 -9.03 -14.44 2.69
C ASN A 745 -10.39 -14.63 3.39
N LEU A 746 -10.39 -15.14 4.61
CA LEU A 746 -11.59 -15.31 5.45
C LEU A 746 -11.80 -14.12 6.40
N PHE A 747 -10.92 -13.12 6.36
CA PHE A 747 -10.98 -11.96 7.24
C PHE A 747 -12.02 -10.96 6.76
N LYS A 748 -12.94 -10.56 7.65
CA LYS A 748 -13.98 -9.56 7.38
C LYS A 748 -13.48 -8.18 7.82
N ILE A 749 -13.11 -7.34 6.85
CA ILE A 749 -12.45 -6.05 7.10
C ILE A 749 -13.32 -5.02 7.82
N HIS A 750 -14.66 -5.10 7.66
CA HIS A 750 -15.61 -4.19 8.33
C HIS A 750 -16.13 -4.73 9.68
N ASN A 751 -15.58 -5.86 10.18
CA ASN A 751 -15.99 -6.42 11.47
C ASN A 751 -15.15 -5.83 12.61
N THR A 752 -15.80 -5.04 13.46
CA THR A 752 -15.19 -4.33 14.60
C THR A 752 -14.96 -5.21 15.83
N ALA A 753 -15.56 -6.42 15.91
CA ALA A 753 -15.55 -7.25 17.11
C ALA A 753 -14.14 -7.68 17.60
N ARG A 754 -13.12 -7.54 16.75
CA ARG A 754 -11.73 -7.90 17.08
C ARG A 754 -10.79 -6.70 17.16
N ASP A 755 -11.32 -5.50 17.12
CA ASP A 755 -10.52 -4.29 17.24
C ASP A 755 -9.86 -4.22 18.62
N LYS A 756 -8.59 -3.84 18.62
CA LYS A 756 -7.81 -3.65 19.85
C LYS A 756 -7.15 -2.28 19.78
N ALA A 757 -7.24 -1.56 20.87
CA ALA A 757 -6.50 -0.32 21.02
C ALA A 757 -4.99 -0.58 20.92
N ILE A 758 -4.25 0.37 20.35
CA ILE A 758 -2.79 0.36 20.34
C ILE A 758 -2.25 0.47 21.76
N LYS A 759 -1.06 -0.10 21.99
CA LYS A 759 -0.45 -0.10 23.32
C LYS A 759 -0.10 1.29 23.85
N ASN A 760 0.25 2.21 22.95
CA ASN A 760 0.66 3.58 23.27
C ASN A 760 -0.22 4.55 22.50
N PRO A 761 -1.46 4.83 22.93
CA PRO A 761 -2.30 5.86 22.31
C PRO A 761 -1.64 7.22 22.51
N VAL A 762 -1.72 8.07 21.50
CA VAL A 762 -1.23 9.45 21.54
C VAL A 762 -2.39 10.32 22.03
N THR A 763 -2.11 11.16 23.04
CA THR A 763 -2.97 12.28 23.40
C THR A 763 -2.32 13.53 22.85
N LEU A 764 -3.02 14.22 21.96
CA LEU A 764 -2.47 15.41 21.31
C LEU A 764 -2.38 16.55 22.34
N ASN A 765 -1.22 17.19 22.38
CA ASN A 765 -1.05 18.48 23.01
C ASN A 765 -1.07 19.55 21.92
N ILE A 766 -2.27 19.81 21.37
CA ILE A 766 -2.44 20.96 20.50
C ILE A 766 -2.70 22.15 21.43
N THR A 767 -1.67 22.96 21.64
CA THR A 767 -1.85 24.28 22.23
C THR A 767 -2.66 25.09 21.24
N HIS A 768 -3.98 25.22 21.46
CA HIS A 768 -4.77 26.22 20.78
C HIS A 768 -4.19 27.57 21.19
N ASP A 769 -3.52 28.20 20.26
CA ASP A 769 -2.78 29.44 20.45
C ASP A 769 -3.74 30.63 20.56
N GLU A 770 -4.81 30.50 21.37
CA GLU A 770 -5.64 31.64 21.77
C GLU A 770 -4.82 32.63 22.65
N ASN A 771 -3.86 32.09 23.46
CA ASN A 771 -3.02 32.93 24.31
C ASN A 771 -1.90 33.66 23.54
N LYS A 772 -1.50 33.21 22.35
CA LYS A 772 -0.48 33.93 21.56
C LYS A 772 -1.06 35.09 20.75
N LYS A 773 -2.35 35.08 20.41
CA LYS A 773 -3.00 36.27 19.81
C LYS A 773 -3.28 37.33 20.85
N GLU A 774 -3.74 36.97 22.04
CA GLU A 774 -3.93 37.93 23.14
C GLU A 774 -2.59 38.43 23.74
N GLU A 775 -1.54 37.61 23.79
CA GLU A 775 -0.19 38.09 24.17
C GLU A 775 0.51 38.89 23.07
N LYS A 776 0.22 38.67 21.78
CA LYS A 776 0.72 39.54 20.70
C LYS A 776 -0.05 40.86 20.60
N GLU A 777 -1.34 40.90 20.93
CA GLU A 777 -2.11 42.16 20.93
C GLU A 777 -1.85 43.02 22.19
N ASN A 778 -1.27 42.51 23.25
CA ASN A 778 -0.94 43.26 24.47
C ASN A 778 0.53 43.54 24.70
N LYS A 779 1.44 43.17 23.82
CA LYS A 779 2.80 43.73 23.78
C LYS A 779 2.77 45.02 22.99
N THR A 780 2.87 46.15 23.67
CA THR A 780 3.14 47.43 23.07
C THR A 780 4.43 47.34 22.27
N MET A 781 4.32 47.14 20.97
CA MET A 781 5.47 47.12 20.06
C MET A 781 6.06 48.53 20.00
N VAL A 782 7.34 48.67 20.27
CA VAL A 782 8.07 49.92 20.16
C VAL A 782 8.41 50.19 18.68
N LYS A 783 7.92 51.27 18.15
CA LYS A 783 8.28 51.73 16.84
C LYS A 783 9.60 52.52 16.90
N VAL A 784 10.59 52.04 16.18
CA VAL A 784 11.93 52.60 16.13
C VAL A 784 12.13 53.24 14.77
N THR A 785 12.53 54.54 14.78
CA THR A 785 12.92 55.29 13.58
C THR A 785 14.38 55.65 13.70
N VAL A 786 15.19 55.24 12.76
CA VAL A 786 16.64 55.50 12.69
C VAL A 786 16.94 56.38 11.50
N ASN A 787 17.67 57.46 11.70
CA ASN A 787 18.19 58.30 10.61
C ASN A 787 19.50 57.69 10.11
N VAL A 788 19.57 57.44 8.80
CA VAL A 788 20.69 56.74 8.13
C VAL A 788 21.14 57.56 6.93
N GLU A 789 22.36 58.12 6.99
CA GLU A 789 22.94 58.82 5.84
C GLU A 789 23.76 57.85 4.94
N GLY A 790 23.78 58.12 3.64
CA GLY A 790 24.55 57.32 2.66
C GLY A 790 23.73 56.31 1.87
N MET A 791 22.44 56.18 2.11
CA MET A 791 21.55 55.37 1.26
C MET A 791 21.22 56.14 -0.02
N MET A 792 21.61 55.64 -1.19
CA MET A 792 21.43 56.30 -2.50
C MET A 792 20.45 55.65 -3.45
N CYS A 793 19.96 54.49 -3.13
CA CYS A 793 19.03 53.73 -4.00
C CYS A 793 18.31 52.60 -3.29
N GLY A 794 17.29 51.99 -3.92
CA GLY A 794 16.52 50.86 -3.37
C GLY A 794 17.36 49.62 -3.03
N HIS A 795 18.56 49.45 -3.57
CA HIS A 795 19.48 48.38 -3.17
C HIS A 795 20.12 48.64 -1.80
N CYS A 796 20.41 49.90 -1.49
CA CYS A 796 20.87 50.31 -0.17
C CYS A 796 19.78 50.09 0.89
N GLU A 797 18.52 50.41 0.57
CA GLU A 797 17.39 50.16 1.45
C GLU A 797 17.26 48.69 1.80
N ALA A 798 17.32 47.80 0.80
CA ALA A 798 17.25 46.35 1.00
C ALA A 798 18.42 45.81 1.85
N HIS A 799 19.61 46.43 1.74
CA HIS A 799 20.77 46.03 2.52
C HIS A 799 20.62 46.43 3.99
N VAL A 800 20.18 47.67 4.26
CA VAL A 800 19.89 48.14 5.63
C VAL A 800 18.75 47.35 6.26
N ASN A 801 17.67 47.10 5.52
CA ASN A 801 16.56 46.29 6.00
C ASN A 801 17.01 44.89 6.46
N LYS A 802 17.87 44.25 5.65
CA LYS A 802 18.39 42.93 5.98
C LYS A 802 19.32 42.94 7.21
N ALA A 803 20.13 43.96 7.38
CA ALA A 803 21.02 44.11 8.51
C ALA A 803 20.23 44.29 9.83
N ILE A 804 19.24 45.19 9.84
CA ILE A 804 18.35 45.42 10.97
C ILE A 804 17.53 44.17 11.31
N GLN A 805 17.00 43.52 10.32
CA GLN A 805 16.21 42.30 10.52
C GLN A 805 17.03 41.14 11.13
N ALA A 806 18.28 41.01 10.66
CA ALA A 806 19.20 40.00 11.19
C ALA A 806 19.67 40.29 12.62
N ALA A 807 19.87 41.55 12.96
CA ALA A 807 20.43 41.96 14.26
C ALA A 807 19.37 42.00 15.38
N PHE A 808 18.16 42.42 15.08
CA PHE A 808 17.11 42.69 16.08
C PHE A 808 15.87 41.76 15.93
N GLY A 809 15.80 40.90 14.89
CA GLY A 809 14.61 40.10 14.61
C GLY A 809 13.38 41.00 14.37
N ALA A 810 13.57 42.20 13.88
CA ALA A 810 12.54 43.21 13.74
C ALA A 810 11.55 42.81 12.62
N GLU A 811 10.28 43.07 12.87
CA GLU A 811 9.19 42.92 11.87
C GLU A 811 8.95 44.29 11.21
N ASP A 812 8.47 44.30 9.97
CA ASP A 812 8.11 45.50 9.20
C ASP A 812 9.23 46.52 9.04
N VAL A 813 10.45 46.08 8.69
CA VAL A 813 11.58 47.00 8.45
C VAL A 813 11.44 47.68 7.09
N VAL A 814 11.31 49.01 7.11
CA VAL A 814 11.17 49.82 5.90
C VAL A 814 12.18 50.95 5.93
N SER A 815 13.15 50.93 5.00
CA SER A 815 14.10 52.01 4.76
C SER A 815 13.67 52.86 3.57
N SER A 816 13.93 54.14 3.64
CA SER A 816 13.71 55.11 2.57
C SER A 816 14.98 55.94 2.32
N HIS A 817 15.59 55.80 1.14
CA HIS A 817 16.77 56.57 0.73
C HIS A 817 16.40 58.02 0.42
N GLU A 818 15.12 58.28 0.06
CA GLU A 818 14.65 59.67 -0.19
C GLU A 818 14.53 60.46 1.13
N ASN A 819 14.15 59.80 2.22
CA ASN A 819 13.97 60.42 3.54
C ASN A 819 15.15 60.20 4.50
N GLY A 820 16.13 59.39 4.12
CA GLY A 820 17.26 59.08 4.99
C GLY A 820 16.87 58.34 6.26
N THR A 821 15.77 57.54 6.26
CA THR A 821 15.24 56.92 7.46
C THR A 821 14.99 55.43 7.30
N THR A 822 15.18 54.67 8.37
CA THR A 822 14.78 53.25 8.50
C THR A 822 13.82 53.13 9.68
N VAL A 823 12.63 52.57 9.43
CA VAL A 823 11.57 52.35 10.43
C VAL A 823 11.34 50.86 10.63
N PHE A 824 11.29 50.42 11.87
CA PHE A 824 11.00 49.03 12.22
C PHE A 824 10.31 48.89 13.59
N THR A 825 9.73 47.74 13.86
CA THR A 825 9.05 47.45 15.13
C THR A 825 9.72 46.32 15.88
N VAL A 826 9.86 46.52 17.23
CA VAL A 826 10.50 45.53 18.13
C VAL A 826 9.73 45.44 19.44
N PRO A 827 9.80 44.26 20.12
CA PRO A 827 9.03 44.02 21.35
C PRO A 827 9.51 44.84 22.56
N GLU A 828 10.74 45.32 22.53
CA GLU A 828 11.37 46.13 23.63
C GLU A 828 12.27 47.20 23.03
N LYS A 829 12.53 48.29 23.81
CA LYS A 829 13.43 49.35 23.37
C LYS A 829 14.83 48.81 23.07
N VAL A 830 15.39 49.20 21.94
CA VAL A 830 16.74 48.81 21.50
C VAL A 830 17.78 49.76 22.03
N ASP A 831 18.99 49.22 22.28
CA ASP A 831 20.16 50.02 22.66
C ASP A 831 20.67 50.80 21.44
N GLU A 832 20.74 52.14 21.59
CA GLU A 832 21.19 53.06 20.54
C GLU A 832 22.59 52.70 20.01
N ALA A 833 23.53 52.32 20.92
CA ALA A 833 24.88 51.95 20.55
C ALA A 833 24.93 50.71 19.64
N LYS A 834 24.02 49.77 19.87
CA LYS A 834 23.93 48.56 19.06
C LYS A 834 23.31 48.83 17.69
N VAL A 835 22.36 49.75 17.60
CA VAL A 835 21.78 50.15 16.29
C VAL A 835 22.81 50.89 15.46
N GLU A 836 23.61 51.80 16.11
CA GLU A 836 24.72 52.50 15.48
C GLU A 836 25.76 51.54 14.93
N GLU A 837 26.14 50.50 15.69
CA GLU A 837 27.09 49.47 15.28
C GLU A 837 26.59 48.74 14.01
N VAL A 838 25.33 48.26 14.00
CA VAL A 838 24.74 47.55 12.89
C VAL A 838 24.65 48.39 11.61
N ILE A 839 24.30 49.69 11.70
CA ILE A 839 24.25 50.61 10.57
C ILE A 839 25.68 50.87 10.03
N LYS A 840 26.67 51.06 10.90
CA LYS A 840 28.06 51.21 10.51
C LYS A 840 28.67 49.97 9.87
N GLU A 841 28.35 48.78 10.40
CA GLU A 841 28.78 47.51 9.81
C GLU A 841 28.15 47.29 8.43
N ALA A 842 26.92 47.77 8.23
CA ALA A 842 26.27 47.77 6.92
C ALA A 842 26.86 48.81 5.96
N GLY A 843 27.80 49.65 6.38
CA GLY A 843 28.51 50.60 5.55
C GLY A 843 27.82 51.95 5.38
N TYR A 844 26.95 52.37 6.30
CA TYR A 844 26.20 53.64 6.30
C TYR A 844 26.49 54.46 7.53
N GLU A 845 26.17 55.76 7.52
CA GLU A 845 26.33 56.64 8.64
C GLU A 845 25.04 56.73 9.49
N PHE A 846 25.20 56.60 10.81
CA PHE A 846 24.10 56.73 11.78
C PHE A 846 24.01 58.13 12.29
N GLU A 847 22.83 58.77 12.14
CA GLU A 847 22.59 60.15 12.59
C GLU A 847 21.71 60.30 13.84
N GLY A 848 21.02 59.20 14.22
CA GLY A 848 20.22 59.21 15.44
C GLY A 848 19.03 58.23 15.40
N ILE A 849 18.39 58.01 16.55
CA ILE A 849 17.29 57.10 16.74
C ILE A 849 16.15 57.77 17.52
N THR A 850 14.92 57.46 17.15
CA THR A 850 13.69 57.80 17.90
C THR A 850 12.90 56.55 18.17
N GLN A 851 12.45 56.34 19.43
CA GLN A 851 11.72 55.17 19.85
C GLN A 851 10.38 55.60 20.48
N GLU A 852 9.28 55.24 19.86
CA GLU A 852 7.92 55.59 20.28
C GLU A 852 7.12 54.34 20.73
#